data_c1ef58678bef2bfa9e63975faf64dfeb
#
_entry.id   c1ef58678bef2bfa9e63975faf64dfeb
#
_cell.length_a   1.000
_cell.length_b   1.000
_cell.length_c   1.000
_cell.angle_alpha   90.00
_cell.angle_beta   90.00
_cell.angle_gamma   90.00
#
_symmetry.space_group_name_H-M   'P 1'
#
loop_
_entity.id
_entity.type
_entity.pdbx_description
1 polymer ?
#
loop_
_entity_poly.entity_id
_entity_poly.type
_entity_poly.pdbx_seq_one_letter_code
_entity_poly.pdbx_strand_id
1 'polypeptide(L)'
;MNTAASMAPDLPNHFAPGSLVRARGREWIVLPGASEDELHLRPLSGSEEDATVLCPVLEFDPVAPATFPPPDGRLRASQETALLLRDALLMSLRRGAGPFRSFGNLAFEPRTYQLVPLLMALKLDVVRLLIADDVGIGKTIEAGMIARELLDRGELKRFAVLCPPHLVEQWVRELDDRFHIKAVAVTAGNAARLERGLPATDNIFTVFPFTVVSLDYIKSDSRRGDFVSRCPELVIVDEAHTCAGSVGNSGVGRHQRYDLLRLLSADANRHMLFLTATPHSGDETSFHNLLGLLKPEFPQLQTLTGNARDRLREKLANHFVQRQRVDIDEWHDSGIFPRRETANQPYALSGQWESFFESVLDYCSAVVERAGADERRQRLNFWGTLALMRCVASSPAAAVQALRTRMSAQMTGEEEEELRERVFDGTEDSLPQDDGELPAQTDDPGLANLVTQAERLLGQKGDPKLVALTKHLEELIRDGFAPVVFCRYIATAHYLHDQLKSKFSGVTTSVVTGELTPDERKQRVDELTEADRPLMIATDCLSEGINLQHGFNAVVHYDLSWNPTRHEQREGRVDRFGQEGVIRDGKRTVRAILMWGNNNPVDAVVLEVILKKAKKIREELGVPVPLPDDDHTLTNALMQAVLLRRHEIRARREEASRQGVLALDFPEVPQIKAMDIAWVDAAEKAKKNRTVFAQNKLRPAGVLPEWEKMQAALGQTDDVRRFAHRALSRLGAGLEERGRSYRVPLLPLPEMLRERLFAENLHGTLKISFTQPPAIGARFVHRSHPLVGILADGLLESSLNTPVVKVGAGETAVDEPPSATEASSSDPAVLGRTGCWATQAVQRPSAVLLLRLRHQLITQGADPLLVEEAAAIALVATDGGQRMELVTTGDPLDWLAAPTAEEVADKLRVEQVANALAELDNWQPLLKNFAEERANALLADHERVREASGVRATVRGRAAVRALLPVDVIGVFILLPALGF
;
A
#
# COMPACT_ATOMS: atom_id res chain seq x y z
N MET A 1 11.96 26.24 -42.08
CA MET A 1 10.81 27.08 -41.72
C MET A 1 10.58 26.90 -40.27
N ASN A 2 10.97 27.87 -39.48
CA ASN A 2 10.85 27.93 -38.04
C ASN A 2 9.38 28.10 -37.66
N THR A 3 8.79 27.13 -36.97
CA THR A 3 7.58 27.37 -36.18
C THR A 3 8.02 27.62 -34.76
N ALA A 4 7.95 28.87 -34.35
CA ALA A 4 8.13 29.29 -32.98
C ALA A 4 7.13 28.59 -32.05
N ALA A 5 7.65 27.95 -31.01
CA ALA A 5 6.83 27.55 -29.87
C ALA A 5 6.19 28.81 -29.26
N SER A 6 4.87 28.82 -29.16
CA SER A 6 4.12 29.84 -28.45
C SER A 6 4.60 29.84 -26.99
N MET A 7 5.39 30.82 -26.60
CA MET A 7 5.65 31.14 -25.19
C MET A 7 4.32 31.63 -24.62
N ALA A 8 3.92 31.04 -23.48
CA ALA A 8 2.86 31.61 -22.66
C ALA A 8 3.19 33.08 -22.34
N PRO A 9 2.20 34.00 -22.29
CA PRO A 9 2.45 35.37 -22.02
C PRO A 9 3.21 35.53 -20.68
N ASP A 10 4.32 36.26 -20.71
CA ASP A 10 5.06 36.61 -19.51
C ASP A 10 4.16 37.45 -18.60
N LEU A 11 3.69 36.85 -17.53
CA LEU A 11 3.07 37.57 -16.42
C LEU A 11 4.05 38.64 -15.93
N PRO A 12 3.58 39.80 -15.48
CA PRO A 12 4.44 40.79 -14.82
C PRO A 12 5.27 40.07 -13.76
N ASN A 13 6.57 40.27 -13.71
CA ASN A 13 7.54 39.53 -12.87
C ASN A 13 7.13 39.38 -11.39
N HIS A 14 6.25 40.27 -10.89
CA HIS A 14 5.77 40.24 -9.51
C HIS A 14 4.65 39.26 -9.23
N PHE A 15 4.01 38.65 -10.24
CA PHE A 15 3.01 37.57 -10.08
C PHE A 15 3.51 36.22 -10.57
N ALA A 16 4.79 36.07 -10.78
CA ALA A 16 5.35 34.80 -11.18
C ALA A 16 5.18 33.74 -10.08
N PRO A 17 4.95 32.47 -10.42
CA PRO A 17 4.88 31.38 -9.43
C PRO A 17 6.07 31.36 -8.50
N GLY A 18 5.80 31.36 -7.18
CA GLY A 18 6.80 31.44 -6.12
C GLY A 18 7.20 32.83 -5.68
N SER A 19 6.74 33.92 -6.37
CA SER A 19 6.91 35.27 -5.85
C SER A 19 6.02 35.51 -4.61
N LEU A 20 6.40 36.53 -3.82
CA LEU A 20 5.63 36.94 -2.66
C LEU A 20 4.77 38.15 -2.99
N VAL A 21 3.52 38.13 -2.58
CA VAL A 21 2.58 39.21 -2.73
C VAL A 21 1.90 39.52 -1.40
N ARG A 22 1.53 40.78 -1.21
CA ARG A 22 0.70 41.24 -0.09
C ARG A 22 -0.72 41.45 -0.57
N ALA A 23 -1.66 40.74 0.06
CA ALA A 23 -3.08 40.87 -0.16
C ALA A 23 -3.82 40.66 1.17
N ARG A 24 -4.92 41.38 1.38
CA ARG A 24 -5.77 41.28 2.59
C ARG A 24 -4.97 41.37 3.88
N GLY A 25 -3.98 42.28 3.92
CA GLY A 25 -3.19 42.57 5.12
C GLY A 25 -2.12 41.54 5.49
N ARG A 26 -1.87 40.53 4.66
CA ARG A 26 -0.83 39.50 4.91
C ARG A 26 -0.06 39.16 3.66
N GLU A 27 1.08 38.48 3.82
CA GLU A 27 1.92 38.00 2.73
C GLU A 27 1.49 36.61 2.27
N TRP A 28 1.56 36.38 0.95
CA TRP A 28 1.20 35.15 0.28
C TRP A 28 2.29 34.74 -0.72
N ILE A 29 2.34 33.45 -1.00
CA ILE A 29 3.15 32.86 -2.07
C ILE A 29 2.25 32.61 -3.28
N VAL A 30 2.65 33.07 -4.46
CA VAL A 30 1.95 32.82 -5.72
C VAL A 30 2.20 31.39 -6.15
N LEU A 31 1.13 30.60 -6.33
CA LEU A 31 1.20 29.21 -6.80
C LEU A 31 1.17 29.14 -8.33
N PRO A 32 1.62 28.02 -8.93
CA PRO A 32 1.45 27.73 -10.36
C PRO A 32 -0.03 27.77 -10.77
N GLY A 33 -0.29 28.12 -12.04
CA GLY A 33 -1.64 28.29 -12.58
C GLY A 33 -2.24 29.68 -12.37
N ALA A 34 -1.54 30.61 -11.72
CA ALA A 34 -1.94 32.00 -11.60
C ALA A 34 -1.95 32.70 -12.97
N SER A 35 -2.94 33.58 -13.18
CA SER A 35 -3.08 34.49 -14.33
C SER A 35 -3.17 35.92 -13.85
N GLU A 36 -3.27 36.90 -14.78
CA GLU A 36 -3.51 38.29 -14.39
C GLU A 36 -4.86 38.50 -13.71
N ASP A 37 -5.86 37.70 -14.08
CA ASP A 37 -7.23 37.80 -13.56
C ASP A 37 -7.45 36.97 -12.28
N GLU A 38 -6.69 35.87 -12.10
CA GLU A 38 -6.85 34.94 -11.00
C GLU A 38 -5.50 34.53 -10.42
N LEU A 39 -5.22 34.94 -9.19
CA LEU A 39 -4.04 34.53 -8.45
C LEU A 39 -4.35 33.34 -7.54
N HIS A 40 -3.63 32.27 -7.73
CA HIS A 40 -3.62 31.15 -6.80
C HIS A 40 -2.60 31.44 -5.72
N LEU A 41 -3.05 31.60 -4.49
CA LEU A 41 -2.22 32.07 -3.39
C LEU A 41 -2.20 31.09 -2.24
N ARG A 42 -1.04 30.91 -1.63
CA ARG A 42 -0.88 30.12 -0.40
C ARG A 42 -0.28 31.03 0.70
N PRO A 43 -0.70 30.91 1.98
CA PRO A 43 -0.04 31.59 3.09
C PRO A 43 1.47 31.31 3.15
N LEU A 44 2.25 32.21 3.74
CA LEU A 44 3.69 31.98 3.96
C LEU A 44 4.01 30.73 4.75
N SER A 45 3.17 30.43 5.72
CA SER A 45 3.19 29.23 6.54
C SER A 45 1.90 28.47 6.27
N GLY A 46 1.87 27.48 5.55
CA GLY A 46 0.67 26.71 5.24
C GLY A 46 0.91 25.72 4.12
N SER A 47 0.05 24.73 4.05
CA SER A 47 0.08 23.75 2.99
C SER A 47 -0.63 24.28 1.73
N GLU A 48 -0.53 23.54 0.63
CA GLU A 48 -1.34 23.87 -0.57
C GLU A 48 -2.84 23.65 -0.33
N GLU A 49 -3.23 22.94 0.73
CA GLU A 49 -4.62 22.78 1.16
C GLU A 49 -5.21 24.10 1.68
N ASP A 50 -4.34 25.03 2.16
CA ASP A 50 -4.73 26.38 2.57
C ASP A 50 -4.74 27.37 1.39
N ALA A 51 -4.56 26.87 0.16
CA ALA A 51 -4.54 27.73 -1.02
C ALA A 51 -5.92 28.35 -1.28
N THR A 52 -5.90 29.58 -1.70
CA THR A 52 -7.09 30.35 -2.10
C THR A 52 -6.90 30.95 -3.47
N VAL A 53 -7.99 31.18 -4.17
CA VAL A 53 -7.99 31.92 -5.42
C VAL A 53 -8.45 33.36 -5.16
N LEU A 54 -7.70 34.30 -5.65
CA LEU A 54 -7.97 35.73 -5.48
C LEU A 54 -8.00 36.42 -6.86
N CYS A 55 -9.07 37.18 -7.11
CA CYS A 55 -9.18 38.02 -8.30
C CYS A 55 -8.67 39.45 -7.96
N PRO A 56 -7.48 39.87 -8.44
CA PRO A 56 -6.88 41.18 -8.06
C PRO A 56 -7.79 42.37 -8.35
N VAL A 57 -8.57 42.30 -9.41
CA VAL A 57 -9.50 43.36 -9.82
C VAL A 57 -10.68 43.55 -8.84
N LEU A 58 -11.01 42.53 -8.07
CA LEU A 58 -12.10 42.55 -7.09
C LEU A 58 -11.66 42.92 -5.67
N GLU A 59 -10.33 43.02 -5.44
CA GLU A 59 -9.80 43.36 -4.11
C GLU A 59 -9.89 44.87 -3.86
N PHE A 60 -10.25 45.22 -2.62
CA PHE A 60 -10.36 46.58 -2.18
C PHE A 60 -8.98 47.28 -2.13
N ASP A 61 -7.99 46.55 -1.60
CA ASP A 61 -6.61 46.98 -1.62
C ASP A 61 -5.86 46.27 -2.76
N PRO A 62 -5.08 46.99 -3.58
CA PRO A 62 -4.37 46.40 -4.69
C PRO A 62 -3.36 45.37 -4.19
N VAL A 63 -3.28 44.22 -4.88
CA VAL A 63 -2.25 43.22 -4.64
C VAL A 63 -0.89 43.82 -4.99
N ALA A 64 0.02 43.80 -4.04
CA ALA A 64 1.35 44.41 -4.16
C ALA A 64 2.46 43.37 -3.99
N PRO A 65 3.63 43.53 -4.64
CA PRO A 65 4.80 42.73 -4.35
C PRO A 65 5.16 42.78 -2.86
N ALA A 66 5.59 41.66 -2.29
CA ALA A 66 6.02 41.55 -0.91
C ALA A 66 7.43 40.95 -0.82
N THR A 67 8.08 41.19 0.30
CA THR A 67 9.33 40.54 0.68
C THR A 67 9.13 39.74 1.95
N PHE A 68 9.92 38.69 2.13
CA PHE A 68 9.85 37.90 3.32
C PHE A 68 10.22 38.72 4.56
N PRO A 69 9.41 38.70 5.64
CA PRO A 69 9.67 39.53 6.81
C PRO A 69 10.97 39.11 7.51
N PRO A 70 11.90 40.01 7.75
CA PRO A 70 13.15 39.71 8.44
C PRO A 70 12.89 39.29 9.89
N PRO A 71 13.81 38.56 10.52
CA PRO A 71 13.73 38.23 11.95
C PRO A 71 13.79 39.50 12.83
N ASP A 72 12.99 39.50 13.91
CA ASP A 72 12.97 40.61 14.88
C ASP A 72 13.92 40.30 16.05
N GLY A 73 14.90 41.16 16.31
CA GLY A 73 15.87 40.99 17.41
C GLY A 73 15.31 41.15 18.81
N ARG A 74 14.06 41.68 18.95
CA ARG A 74 13.38 41.81 20.24
C ARG A 74 12.84 40.46 20.79
N LEU A 75 12.45 39.53 19.89
CA LEU A 75 11.98 38.21 20.27
C LEU A 75 13.13 37.19 20.16
N ARG A 76 13.73 36.90 21.29
CA ARG A 76 14.91 36.04 21.37
C ARG A 76 14.52 34.61 21.67
N ALA A 77 15.07 33.67 20.92
CA ALA A 77 14.93 32.25 21.11
C ALA A 77 15.97 31.70 22.09
N SER A 78 15.57 30.79 22.95
CA SER A 78 16.49 29.83 23.56
C SER A 78 16.91 28.77 22.52
N GLN A 79 17.94 28.00 22.84
CA GLN A 79 18.36 26.86 21.98
C GLN A 79 17.18 25.88 21.73
N GLU A 80 16.37 25.58 22.74
CA GLU A 80 15.20 24.68 22.62
C GLU A 80 14.14 25.26 21.68
N THR A 81 13.86 26.58 21.74
CA THR A 81 12.89 27.22 20.84
C THR A 81 13.42 27.36 19.42
N ALA A 82 14.72 27.60 19.24
CA ALA A 82 15.36 27.59 17.91
C ALA A 82 15.29 26.22 17.26
N LEU A 83 15.52 25.17 18.06
CA LEU A 83 15.40 23.78 17.59
C LEU A 83 13.95 23.41 17.26
N LEU A 84 12.98 23.90 18.03
CA LEU A 84 11.57 23.70 17.71
C LEU A 84 11.17 24.45 16.44
N LEU A 85 11.68 25.65 16.19
CA LEU A 85 11.45 26.40 14.95
C LEU A 85 12.04 25.67 13.73
N ARG A 86 13.25 25.12 13.85
CA ARG A 86 13.87 24.28 12.84
C ARG A 86 13.01 23.05 12.55
N ASP A 87 12.63 22.32 13.60
CA ASP A 87 11.82 21.11 13.46
C ASP A 87 10.42 21.44 12.87
N ALA A 88 9.80 22.56 13.24
CA ALA A 88 8.54 23.04 12.65
C ALA A 88 8.71 23.34 11.14
N LEU A 89 9.79 24.02 10.74
CA LEU A 89 10.07 24.25 9.34
C LEU A 89 10.24 22.94 8.56
N LEU A 90 11.00 22.00 9.08
CA LEU A 90 11.19 20.69 8.46
C LEU A 90 9.85 19.93 8.32
N MET A 91 9.00 19.97 9.35
CA MET A 91 7.72 19.23 9.35
C MET A 91 6.64 19.91 8.50
N SER A 92 6.71 21.22 8.25
CA SER A 92 5.78 21.94 7.38
C SER A 92 5.97 21.65 5.89
N LEU A 93 7.19 21.27 5.47
CA LEU A 93 7.51 21.00 4.09
C LEU A 93 7.07 19.59 3.68
N ARG A 94 5.86 19.44 3.19
CA ARG A 94 5.28 18.14 2.81
C ARG A 94 5.77 17.62 1.45
N ARG A 95 6.12 18.51 0.51
CA ARG A 95 6.63 18.13 -0.81
C ARG A 95 8.13 18.35 -0.88
N GLY A 96 8.86 17.26 -1.07
CA GLY A 96 10.32 17.30 -1.19
C GLY A 96 10.78 18.07 -2.44
N ALA A 97 11.94 18.75 -2.33
CA ALA A 97 12.61 19.37 -3.46
C ALA A 97 13.39 18.36 -4.31
N GLY A 98 13.71 17.21 -3.75
CA GLY A 98 14.46 16.13 -4.38
C GLY A 98 13.70 15.40 -5.49
N PRO A 99 14.32 14.34 -6.06
CA PRO A 99 13.75 13.58 -7.17
C PRO A 99 12.46 12.85 -6.83
N PHE A 100 12.16 12.64 -5.55
CA PHE A 100 10.90 12.09 -5.05
C PHE A 100 10.15 13.16 -4.26
N ARG A 101 9.01 13.58 -4.77
CA ARG A 101 8.22 14.65 -4.17
C ARG A 101 7.17 14.16 -3.17
N SER A 102 6.65 12.95 -3.39
CA SER A 102 5.50 12.42 -2.66
C SER A 102 5.80 11.94 -1.26
N PHE A 103 7.07 11.71 -0.92
CA PHE A 103 7.40 10.98 0.32
C PHE A 103 7.00 11.69 1.61
N GLY A 104 7.01 13.03 1.62
CA GLY A 104 6.52 13.82 2.75
C GLY A 104 5.00 13.71 2.97
N ASN A 105 4.27 13.22 1.96
CA ASN A 105 2.83 12.99 1.98
C ASN A 105 2.44 11.53 2.26
N LEU A 106 3.42 10.62 2.40
CA LEU A 106 3.12 9.23 2.71
C LEU A 106 2.86 9.02 4.21
N ALA A 107 1.81 8.29 4.54
CA ALA A 107 1.44 7.92 5.90
C ALA A 107 2.18 6.67 6.41
N PHE A 108 3.25 6.26 5.75
CA PHE A 108 4.08 5.12 6.09
C PHE A 108 5.51 5.38 5.61
N GLU A 109 6.46 4.63 6.13
CA GLU A 109 7.84 4.64 5.66
C GLU A 109 8.01 3.60 4.55
N PRO A 110 8.24 4.02 3.27
CA PRO A 110 8.44 3.08 2.18
C PRO A 110 9.69 2.23 2.39
N ARG A 111 9.71 1.03 1.85
CA ARG A 111 10.87 0.16 1.87
C ARG A 111 11.71 0.34 0.61
N THR A 112 12.99 0.12 0.72
CA THR A 112 13.94 0.30 -0.38
C THR A 112 13.54 -0.48 -1.63
N TYR A 113 13.08 -1.71 -1.47
CA TYR A 113 12.63 -2.52 -2.60
C TYR A 113 11.35 -1.97 -3.27
N GLN A 114 10.45 -1.30 -2.53
CA GLN A 114 9.21 -0.70 -3.07
C GLN A 114 9.48 0.51 -3.96
N LEU A 115 10.68 1.07 -3.90
CA LEU A 115 11.09 2.17 -4.78
C LEU A 115 11.39 1.71 -6.21
N VAL A 116 11.65 0.42 -6.44
CA VAL A 116 11.99 -0.10 -7.76
C VAL A 116 10.93 0.18 -8.82
N PRO A 117 9.62 -0.15 -8.60
CA PRO A 117 8.59 0.20 -9.58
C PRO A 117 8.42 1.70 -9.77
N LEU A 118 8.57 2.49 -8.70
CA LEU A 118 8.53 3.95 -8.78
C LEU A 118 9.66 4.49 -9.67
N LEU A 119 10.90 4.04 -9.44
CA LEU A 119 12.03 4.42 -10.27
C LEU A 119 11.86 3.99 -11.74
N MET A 120 11.28 2.80 -11.97
CA MET A 120 10.95 2.35 -13.33
C MET A 120 9.90 3.25 -13.97
N ALA A 121 8.87 3.63 -13.23
CA ALA A 121 7.81 4.52 -13.72
C ALA A 121 8.37 5.90 -14.11
N LEU A 122 9.21 6.48 -13.26
CA LEU A 122 9.81 7.81 -13.50
C LEU A 122 10.76 7.87 -14.71
N LYS A 123 11.17 6.71 -15.24
CA LYS A 123 12.00 6.59 -16.44
C LYS A 123 11.20 6.56 -17.73
N LEU A 124 9.89 6.39 -17.64
CA LEU A 124 9.01 6.27 -18.80
C LEU A 124 8.30 7.60 -19.05
N ASP A 125 8.32 8.08 -20.28
CA ASP A 125 7.54 9.28 -20.68
C ASP A 125 6.03 9.04 -20.50
N VAL A 126 5.57 7.85 -20.86
CA VAL A 126 4.23 7.34 -20.55
C VAL A 126 4.40 6.10 -19.70
N VAL A 127 3.92 6.16 -18.49
CA VAL A 127 4.04 5.06 -17.53
C VAL A 127 3.14 3.92 -17.95
N ARG A 128 3.73 2.84 -18.44
CA ARG A 128 3.06 1.57 -18.72
C ARG A 128 3.86 0.44 -18.10
N LEU A 129 3.40 -0.07 -16.97
CA LEU A 129 4.15 -0.97 -16.13
C LEU A 129 3.26 -2.13 -15.67
N LEU A 130 3.78 -3.34 -15.76
CA LEU A 130 3.22 -4.54 -15.14
C LEU A 130 4.02 -4.87 -13.89
N ILE A 131 3.38 -4.79 -12.72
CA ILE A 131 3.93 -5.16 -11.41
C ILE A 131 3.37 -6.53 -11.04
N ALA A 132 4.23 -7.53 -11.15
CA ALA A 132 3.87 -8.94 -10.97
C ALA A 132 4.54 -9.57 -9.74
N ASP A 133 4.69 -8.80 -8.69
CA ASP A 133 5.33 -9.20 -7.45
C ASP A 133 4.50 -10.21 -6.67
N ASP A 134 5.17 -11.02 -5.87
CA ASP A 134 4.55 -12.06 -5.02
C ASP A 134 3.51 -11.48 -4.04
N VAL A 135 2.62 -12.33 -3.53
CA VAL A 135 1.59 -11.92 -2.56
C VAL A 135 2.25 -11.41 -1.28
N GLY A 136 1.76 -10.27 -0.76
CA GLY A 136 2.21 -9.68 0.50
C GLY A 136 3.43 -8.75 0.39
N ILE A 137 4.04 -8.57 -0.80
CA ILE A 137 5.16 -7.63 -1.03
C ILE A 137 4.66 -6.17 -0.95
N GLY A 138 3.45 -5.90 -1.43
CA GLY A 138 2.83 -4.56 -1.32
C GLY A 138 2.57 -3.89 -2.67
N LYS A 139 2.11 -4.62 -3.68
CA LYS A 139 1.75 -4.07 -5.01
C LYS A 139 0.85 -2.83 -4.96
N THR A 140 -0.16 -2.83 -4.09
CA THR A 140 -1.06 -1.69 -3.86
C THR A 140 -0.27 -0.45 -3.41
N ILE A 141 0.71 -0.65 -2.52
CA ILE A 141 1.58 0.42 -2.01
C ILE A 141 2.44 0.98 -3.14
N GLU A 142 3.01 0.12 -3.96
CA GLU A 142 3.86 0.50 -5.08
C GLU A 142 3.08 1.30 -6.13
N ALA A 143 1.87 0.85 -6.48
CA ALA A 143 1.00 1.56 -7.41
C ALA A 143 0.51 2.91 -6.83
N GLY A 144 0.15 2.94 -5.55
CA GLY A 144 -0.23 4.17 -4.85
C GLY A 144 0.91 5.18 -4.78
N MET A 145 2.16 4.74 -4.54
CA MET A 145 3.35 5.60 -4.58
C MET A 145 3.57 6.21 -5.96
N ILE A 146 3.42 5.42 -7.03
CA ILE A 146 3.55 5.93 -8.40
C ILE A 146 2.46 6.97 -8.69
N ALA A 147 1.21 6.66 -8.35
CA ALA A 147 0.09 7.60 -8.55
C ALA A 147 0.32 8.90 -7.77
N ARG A 148 0.68 8.82 -6.50
CA ARG A 148 0.95 9.98 -5.66
C ARG A 148 2.12 10.81 -6.18
N GLU A 149 3.21 10.18 -6.61
CA GLU A 149 4.37 10.86 -7.16
C GLU A 149 4.03 11.64 -8.44
N LEU A 150 3.28 11.01 -9.36
CA LEU A 150 2.87 11.67 -10.60
C LEU A 150 1.90 12.83 -10.35
N LEU A 151 1.03 12.73 -9.34
CA LEU A 151 0.18 13.82 -8.87
C LEU A 151 1.01 14.98 -8.31
N ASP A 152 1.96 14.69 -7.41
CA ASP A 152 2.79 15.72 -6.78
C ASP A 152 3.78 16.37 -7.76
N ARG A 153 4.05 15.73 -8.90
CA ARG A 153 4.78 16.28 -10.04
C ARG A 153 3.91 17.10 -10.99
N GLY A 154 2.58 17.10 -10.81
CA GLY A 154 1.67 17.76 -11.73
C GLY A 154 1.56 17.08 -13.10
N GLU A 155 2.07 15.84 -13.23
CA GLU A 155 2.00 15.04 -14.47
C GLU A 155 0.62 14.41 -14.65
N LEU A 156 -0.15 14.31 -13.55
CA LEU A 156 -1.54 13.83 -13.51
C LEU A 156 -2.42 14.82 -12.77
N LYS A 157 -3.68 14.90 -13.19
CA LYS A 157 -4.75 15.59 -12.44
C LYS A 157 -5.82 14.60 -11.95
N ARG A 158 -5.99 13.48 -12.65
CA ARG A 158 -7.03 12.47 -12.37
C ARG A 158 -6.47 11.07 -12.57
N PHE A 159 -6.98 10.12 -11.78
CA PHE A 159 -6.75 8.69 -12.03
C PHE A 159 -7.94 7.83 -11.66
N ALA A 160 -7.99 6.62 -12.22
CA ALA A 160 -8.96 5.60 -11.86
C ALA A 160 -8.24 4.29 -11.48
N VAL A 161 -8.74 3.63 -10.44
CA VAL A 161 -8.38 2.25 -10.11
C VAL A 161 -9.51 1.34 -10.59
N LEU A 162 -9.20 0.37 -11.44
CA LEU A 162 -10.10 -0.68 -11.88
C LEU A 162 -9.76 -1.95 -11.12
N CYS A 163 -10.67 -2.45 -10.31
CA CYS A 163 -10.42 -3.63 -9.49
C CYS A 163 -11.68 -4.52 -9.38
N PRO A 164 -11.54 -5.77 -8.94
CA PRO A 164 -12.67 -6.62 -8.57
C PRO A 164 -13.57 -5.94 -7.52
N PRO A 165 -14.89 -6.23 -7.52
CA PRO A 165 -15.86 -5.55 -6.64
C PRO A 165 -15.49 -5.55 -5.15
N HIS A 166 -14.94 -6.65 -4.67
CA HIS A 166 -14.58 -6.85 -3.26
C HIS A 166 -13.35 -6.04 -2.80
N LEU A 167 -12.53 -5.55 -3.75
CA LEU A 167 -11.35 -4.72 -3.46
C LEU A 167 -11.64 -3.21 -3.47
N VAL A 168 -12.81 -2.78 -3.94
CA VAL A 168 -13.15 -1.35 -4.11
C VAL A 168 -13.00 -0.58 -2.79
N GLU A 169 -13.63 -1.05 -1.72
CA GLU A 169 -13.58 -0.38 -0.42
C GLU A 169 -12.18 -0.44 0.22
N GLN A 170 -11.43 -1.50 -0.04
CA GLN A 170 -10.04 -1.59 0.42
C GLN A 170 -9.16 -0.53 -0.27
N TRP A 171 -9.28 -0.39 -1.59
CA TRP A 171 -8.53 0.60 -2.35
C TRP A 171 -8.85 2.02 -1.90
N VAL A 172 -10.14 2.35 -1.71
CA VAL A 172 -10.55 3.68 -1.21
C VAL A 172 -9.88 3.98 0.12
N ARG A 173 -9.93 3.03 1.06
CA ARG A 173 -9.30 3.19 2.37
C ARG A 173 -7.77 3.29 2.30
N GLU A 174 -7.11 2.44 1.53
CA GLU A 174 -5.65 2.47 1.41
C GLU A 174 -5.16 3.77 0.74
N LEU A 175 -5.92 4.31 -0.23
CA LEU A 175 -5.62 5.59 -0.85
C LEU A 175 -5.76 6.75 0.14
N ASP A 176 -6.78 6.75 0.97
CA ASP A 176 -6.98 7.79 1.99
C ASP A 176 -5.98 7.64 3.15
N ASP A 177 -5.92 6.46 3.78
CA ASP A 177 -5.12 6.21 4.99
C ASP A 177 -3.61 6.32 4.74
N ARG A 178 -3.11 5.96 3.54
CA ARG A 178 -1.68 5.85 3.25
C ARG A 178 -1.14 6.94 2.35
N PHE A 179 -1.98 7.49 1.47
CA PHE A 179 -1.57 8.44 0.45
C PHE A 179 -2.28 9.78 0.54
N HIS A 180 -3.21 9.95 1.47
CA HIS A 180 -4.06 11.14 1.60
C HIS A 180 -4.78 11.49 0.29
N ILE A 181 -5.31 10.48 -0.40
CA ILE A 181 -6.07 10.63 -1.64
C ILE A 181 -7.50 10.17 -1.39
N LYS A 182 -8.44 11.13 -1.32
CA LYS A 182 -9.86 10.88 -1.13
C LYS A 182 -10.49 10.43 -2.46
N ALA A 183 -10.52 9.13 -2.69
CA ALA A 183 -11.10 8.53 -3.88
C ALA A 183 -12.58 8.16 -3.67
N VAL A 184 -13.37 8.20 -4.74
CA VAL A 184 -14.79 7.84 -4.72
C VAL A 184 -14.97 6.42 -5.25
N ALA A 185 -15.65 5.57 -4.47
CA ALA A 185 -16.03 4.23 -4.90
C ALA A 185 -17.14 4.31 -5.96
N VAL A 186 -16.98 3.59 -7.07
CA VAL A 186 -17.97 3.49 -8.15
C VAL A 186 -18.31 2.02 -8.40
N THR A 187 -19.48 1.62 -7.96
CA THR A 187 -20.00 0.24 -8.06
C THR A 187 -21.40 0.24 -8.67
N ALA A 188 -21.87 -0.94 -9.08
CA ALA A 188 -23.24 -1.06 -9.57
C ALA A 188 -24.31 -0.58 -8.56
N GLY A 189 -24.02 -0.75 -7.26
CA GLY A 189 -24.96 -0.37 -6.19
C GLY A 189 -25.04 1.13 -5.91
N ASN A 190 -23.99 1.92 -6.20
CA ASN A 190 -23.95 3.34 -5.84
C ASN A 190 -23.86 4.31 -7.03
N ALA A 191 -23.51 3.86 -8.22
CA ALA A 191 -23.30 4.70 -9.39
C ALA A 191 -24.51 5.58 -9.73
N ALA A 192 -25.73 5.00 -9.72
CA ALA A 192 -26.97 5.76 -9.98
C ALA A 192 -27.24 6.86 -8.92
N ARG A 193 -26.75 6.70 -7.68
CA ARG A 193 -26.83 7.73 -6.64
C ARG A 193 -25.84 8.85 -6.91
N LEU A 194 -24.62 8.51 -7.31
CA LEU A 194 -23.59 9.49 -7.67
C LEU A 194 -24.01 10.31 -8.88
N GLU A 195 -24.54 9.67 -9.94
CA GLU A 195 -25.03 10.33 -11.15
C GLU A 195 -26.17 11.32 -10.87
N ARG A 196 -27.11 10.97 -9.99
CA ARG A 196 -28.22 11.85 -9.62
C ARG A 196 -27.82 13.15 -8.92
N GLY A 197 -26.65 13.15 -8.28
CA GLY A 197 -26.06 14.33 -7.64
C GLY A 197 -25.35 15.27 -8.60
N LEU A 198 -25.19 14.90 -9.88
CA LEU A 198 -24.45 15.67 -10.86
C LEU A 198 -25.36 16.44 -11.82
N PRO A 199 -24.92 17.60 -12.33
CA PRO A 199 -25.55 18.26 -13.45
C PRO A 199 -25.64 17.33 -14.67
N ALA A 200 -26.66 17.50 -15.51
CA ALA A 200 -26.90 16.64 -16.68
C ALA A 200 -25.76 16.65 -17.73
N THR A 201 -24.91 17.66 -17.69
CA THR A 201 -23.72 17.81 -18.56
C THR A 201 -22.51 17.10 -18.04
N ASP A 202 -22.51 16.72 -16.77
CA ASP A 202 -21.35 16.21 -16.07
C ASP A 202 -21.40 14.68 -15.92
N ASN A 203 -20.24 14.10 -15.71
CA ASN A 203 -20.07 12.66 -15.55
C ASN A 203 -19.24 12.36 -14.29
N ILE A 204 -19.46 11.20 -13.66
CA ILE A 204 -18.72 10.75 -12.47
C ILE A 204 -17.20 10.92 -12.68
N PHE A 205 -16.69 10.50 -13.84
CA PHE A 205 -15.24 10.47 -14.13
C PHE A 205 -14.64 11.83 -14.49
N THR A 206 -15.45 12.86 -14.69
CA THR A 206 -15.00 14.24 -14.90
C THR A 206 -15.06 15.06 -13.62
N VAL A 207 -16.08 14.80 -12.79
CA VAL A 207 -16.29 15.55 -11.54
C VAL A 207 -15.42 15.03 -10.41
N PHE A 208 -15.29 13.70 -10.27
CA PHE A 208 -14.44 13.11 -9.25
C PHE A 208 -13.06 12.80 -9.82
N PRO A 209 -12.02 13.51 -9.37
CA PRO A 209 -10.66 13.34 -9.93
C PRO A 209 -10.07 11.97 -9.63
N PHE A 210 -10.46 11.36 -8.52
CA PHE A 210 -9.95 10.05 -8.08
C PHE A 210 -11.10 9.09 -7.87
N THR A 211 -11.11 8.01 -8.63
CA THR A 211 -12.19 7.01 -8.58
C THR A 211 -11.64 5.60 -8.43
N VAL A 212 -12.33 4.78 -7.64
CA VAL A 212 -12.10 3.33 -7.58
C VAL A 212 -13.33 2.64 -8.14
N VAL A 213 -13.16 1.99 -9.28
CA VAL A 213 -14.26 1.51 -10.12
C VAL A 213 -14.27 -0.01 -10.16
N SER A 214 -15.43 -0.60 -9.89
CA SER A 214 -15.61 -2.04 -10.05
C SER A 214 -15.52 -2.45 -11.52
N LEU A 215 -14.63 -3.41 -11.83
CA LEU A 215 -14.50 -3.99 -13.17
C LEU A 215 -15.82 -4.58 -13.68
N ASP A 216 -16.61 -5.16 -12.81
CA ASP A 216 -17.91 -5.75 -13.17
C ASP A 216 -18.95 -4.70 -13.56
N TYR A 217 -18.89 -3.52 -12.96
CA TYR A 217 -19.73 -2.40 -13.33
C TYR A 217 -19.36 -1.82 -14.70
N ILE A 218 -18.07 -1.61 -14.93
CA ILE A 218 -17.58 -0.85 -16.08
C ILE A 218 -17.43 -1.69 -17.37
N LYS A 219 -17.34 -3.03 -17.26
CA LYS A 219 -17.19 -3.91 -18.43
C LYS A 219 -18.41 -3.94 -19.35
N SER A 220 -19.61 -3.57 -18.85
CA SER A 220 -20.85 -3.59 -19.61
C SER A 220 -20.85 -2.58 -20.76
N ASP A 221 -21.40 -2.94 -21.89
CA ASP A 221 -21.37 -2.12 -23.11
C ASP A 221 -21.94 -0.73 -22.94
N SER A 222 -22.98 -0.58 -22.10
CA SER A 222 -23.63 0.70 -21.81
C SER A 222 -22.74 1.67 -21.00
N ARG A 223 -21.83 1.16 -20.16
CA ARG A 223 -20.97 1.98 -19.28
C ARG A 223 -19.55 2.13 -19.82
N ARG A 224 -19.10 1.15 -20.58
CA ARG A 224 -17.76 1.12 -21.18
C ARG A 224 -17.48 2.34 -22.06
N GLY A 225 -18.44 2.70 -22.93
CA GLY A 225 -18.30 3.84 -23.83
C GLY A 225 -18.12 5.17 -23.11
N ASP A 226 -18.90 5.40 -22.06
CA ASP A 226 -18.80 6.60 -21.23
C ASP A 226 -17.45 6.70 -20.51
N PHE A 227 -16.99 5.61 -19.92
CA PHE A 227 -15.69 5.57 -19.24
C PHE A 227 -14.52 5.79 -20.19
N VAL A 228 -14.50 5.09 -21.33
CA VAL A 228 -13.41 5.20 -22.32
C VAL A 228 -13.29 6.63 -22.84
N SER A 229 -14.41 7.29 -23.12
CA SER A 229 -14.41 8.67 -23.66
C SER A 229 -13.92 9.73 -22.66
N ARG A 230 -14.09 9.50 -21.35
CA ARG A 230 -13.78 10.45 -20.27
C ARG A 230 -12.73 9.89 -19.29
N CYS A 231 -12.03 8.86 -19.72
CA CYS A 231 -11.07 8.14 -18.88
C CYS A 231 -9.97 9.07 -18.37
N PRO A 232 -9.61 9.00 -17.08
CA PRO A 232 -8.50 9.75 -16.51
C PRO A 232 -7.15 9.47 -17.18
N GLU A 233 -6.18 10.30 -16.90
CA GLU A 233 -4.83 10.23 -17.47
C GLU A 233 -4.09 8.94 -17.05
N LEU A 234 -4.32 8.45 -15.81
CA LEU A 234 -3.77 7.19 -15.31
C LEU A 234 -4.88 6.19 -14.99
N VAL A 235 -4.69 4.95 -15.40
CA VAL A 235 -5.52 3.81 -15.02
C VAL A 235 -4.67 2.76 -14.33
N ILE A 236 -5.04 2.40 -13.11
CA ILE A 236 -4.45 1.29 -12.35
C ILE A 236 -5.41 0.12 -12.46
N VAL A 237 -4.94 -1.03 -12.89
CA VAL A 237 -5.75 -2.26 -13.03
C VAL A 237 -5.24 -3.29 -12.05
N ASP A 238 -6.03 -3.58 -11.03
CA ASP A 238 -5.70 -4.63 -10.07
C ASP A 238 -6.23 -5.98 -10.51
N GLU A 239 -5.54 -7.05 -10.10
CA GLU A 239 -5.74 -8.43 -10.56
C GLU A 239 -5.85 -8.53 -12.08
N ALA A 240 -4.89 -7.89 -12.77
CA ALA A 240 -4.89 -7.70 -14.21
C ALA A 240 -4.92 -9.03 -15.02
N HIS A 241 -4.51 -10.16 -14.43
CA HIS A 241 -4.60 -11.48 -15.06
C HIS A 241 -6.05 -11.90 -15.35
N THR A 242 -7.02 -11.38 -14.61
CA THR A 242 -8.45 -11.63 -14.85
C THR A 242 -8.98 -10.93 -16.10
N CYS A 243 -8.21 -9.96 -16.60
CA CYS A 243 -8.51 -9.18 -17.79
C CYS A 243 -7.71 -9.64 -19.03
N ALA A 244 -6.91 -10.71 -18.92
CA ALA A 244 -6.17 -11.26 -20.04
C ALA A 244 -7.10 -12.14 -20.91
N GLY A 245 -7.32 -11.75 -22.18
CA GLY A 245 -8.11 -12.54 -23.11
C GLY A 245 -7.42 -13.84 -23.50
N SER A 246 -8.12 -14.98 -23.49
CA SER A 246 -7.64 -16.27 -24.01
C SER A 246 -8.30 -16.62 -25.34
N VAL A 247 -7.60 -17.40 -26.18
CA VAL A 247 -8.17 -17.98 -27.40
C VAL A 247 -8.85 -19.31 -27.00
N GLY A 248 -10.10 -19.26 -26.63
CA GLY A 248 -10.87 -20.42 -26.22
C GLY A 248 -12.17 -19.97 -25.56
N ASN A 249 -13.03 -20.90 -25.23
CA ASN A 249 -14.37 -20.65 -24.67
C ASN A 249 -14.34 -20.03 -23.25
N SER A 250 -13.49 -19.04 -23.01
CA SER A 250 -13.48 -18.29 -21.77
C SER A 250 -14.72 -17.40 -21.71
N GLY A 251 -15.40 -17.40 -20.57
CA GLY A 251 -16.72 -16.78 -20.39
C GLY A 251 -16.81 -15.34 -20.90
N VAL A 252 -17.98 -14.94 -21.37
CA VAL A 252 -18.31 -13.62 -21.96
C VAL A 252 -17.75 -12.45 -21.15
N GLY A 253 -17.71 -12.56 -19.83
CA GLY A 253 -17.21 -11.51 -18.93
C GLY A 253 -15.70 -11.23 -19.04
N ARG A 254 -14.87 -12.24 -19.29
CA ARG A 254 -13.41 -12.08 -19.47
C ARG A 254 -13.08 -11.38 -20.78
N HIS A 255 -13.79 -11.69 -21.86
CA HIS A 255 -13.67 -10.98 -23.13
C HIS A 255 -14.04 -9.49 -23.00
N GLN A 256 -15.12 -9.18 -22.29
CA GLN A 256 -15.55 -7.79 -22.06
C GLN A 256 -14.50 -6.97 -21.29
N ARG A 257 -13.85 -7.55 -20.27
CA ARG A 257 -12.78 -6.88 -19.51
C ARG A 257 -11.56 -6.65 -20.41
N TYR A 258 -11.15 -7.64 -21.18
CA TYR A 258 -10.03 -7.51 -22.12
C TYR A 258 -10.30 -6.43 -23.17
N ASP A 259 -11.51 -6.40 -23.76
CA ASP A 259 -11.90 -5.40 -24.74
C ASP A 259 -11.89 -3.98 -24.16
N LEU A 260 -12.37 -3.82 -22.92
CA LEU A 260 -12.24 -2.54 -22.21
C LEU A 260 -10.79 -2.09 -22.12
N LEU A 261 -9.89 -2.94 -21.61
CA LEU A 261 -8.47 -2.58 -21.46
C LEU A 261 -7.79 -2.35 -22.79
N ARG A 262 -8.15 -3.07 -23.84
CA ARG A 262 -7.65 -2.87 -25.20
C ARG A 262 -8.03 -1.49 -25.74
N LEU A 263 -9.27 -1.04 -25.52
CA LEU A 263 -9.72 0.30 -25.89
C LEU A 263 -8.97 1.39 -25.10
N LEU A 264 -8.75 1.19 -23.80
CA LEU A 264 -7.99 2.12 -22.95
C LEU A 264 -6.52 2.20 -23.37
N SER A 265 -5.89 1.06 -23.68
CA SER A 265 -4.48 0.97 -24.08
C SER A 265 -4.20 1.51 -25.48
N ALA A 266 -5.24 1.68 -26.31
CA ALA A 266 -5.12 2.25 -27.66
C ALA A 266 -4.68 3.74 -27.64
N ASP A 267 -4.98 4.46 -26.56
CA ASP A 267 -4.46 5.81 -26.35
C ASP A 267 -2.97 5.74 -25.90
N ALA A 268 -2.06 6.06 -26.81
CA ALA A 268 -0.63 5.96 -26.57
C ALA A 268 -0.11 6.86 -25.44
N ASN A 269 -0.83 7.93 -25.09
CA ASN A 269 -0.44 8.87 -24.03
C ASN A 269 -0.99 8.48 -22.66
N ARG A 270 -1.84 7.48 -22.57
CA ARG A 270 -2.44 7.05 -21.30
C ARG A 270 -1.46 6.26 -20.45
N HIS A 271 -1.31 6.67 -19.21
CA HIS A 271 -0.56 5.93 -18.21
C HIS A 271 -1.38 4.71 -17.75
N MET A 272 -0.75 3.54 -17.66
CA MET A 272 -1.42 2.31 -17.23
C MET A 272 -0.51 1.49 -16.31
N LEU A 273 -1.01 1.15 -15.14
CA LEU A 273 -0.36 0.24 -14.21
C LEU A 273 -1.18 -1.05 -14.12
N PHE A 274 -0.56 -2.17 -14.35
CA PHE A 274 -1.18 -3.48 -14.20
C PHE A 274 -0.57 -4.19 -13.00
N LEU A 275 -1.42 -4.65 -12.07
CA LEU A 275 -1.01 -5.34 -10.85
C LEU A 275 -1.53 -6.78 -10.90
N THR A 276 -0.67 -7.74 -10.63
CA THR A 276 -1.06 -9.15 -10.48
C THR A 276 -0.01 -9.92 -9.69
N ALA A 277 -0.42 -10.95 -8.95
CA ALA A 277 0.52 -11.90 -8.36
C ALA A 277 0.82 -13.06 -9.30
N THR A 278 -0.04 -13.30 -10.27
CA THR A 278 0.00 -14.45 -11.19
C THR A 278 -0.06 -14.00 -12.64
N PRO A 279 1.02 -13.41 -13.20
CA PRO A 279 1.04 -12.90 -14.57
C PRO A 279 0.81 -13.99 -15.60
N HIS A 280 1.19 -15.23 -15.28
CA HIS A 280 0.98 -16.41 -16.08
C HIS A 280 -0.18 -17.23 -15.49
N SER A 281 -1.40 -17.00 -15.97
CA SER A 281 -2.60 -17.74 -15.53
C SER A 281 -2.71 -19.18 -16.12
N GLY A 282 -1.58 -19.75 -16.58
CA GLY A 282 -1.54 -21.08 -17.23
C GLY A 282 -1.65 -21.02 -18.76
N ASP A 283 -2.17 -19.94 -19.31
CA ASP A 283 -2.26 -19.69 -20.75
C ASP A 283 -1.18 -18.69 -21.21
N GLU A 284 -0.28 -19.16 -22.05
CA GLU A 284 0.79 -18.33 -22.64
C GLU A 284 0.22 -17.21 -23.50
N THR A 285 -0.91 -17.45 -24.15
CA THR A 285 -1.60 -16.47 -24.99
C THR A 285 -2.16 -15.32 -24.16
N SER A 286 -2.78 -15.63 -23.04
CA SER A 286 -3.30 -14.65 -22.06
C SER A 286 -2.18 -13.75 -21.55
N PHE A 287 -1.03 -14.30 -21.20
CA PHE A 287 0.13 -13.51 -20.79
C PHE A 287 0.63 -12.57 -21.89
N HIS A 288 0.77 -13.06 -23.13
CA HIS A 288 1.18 -12.22 -24.25
C HIS A 288 0.14 -11.14 -24.58
N ASN A 289 -1.15 -11.44 -24.44
CA ASN A 289 -2.22 -10.46 -24.59
C ASN A 289 -2.09 -9.37 -23.52
N LEU A 290 -1.81 -9.73 -22.27
CA LEU A 290 -1.54 -8.77 -21.18
C LEU A 290 -0.32 -7.90 -21.51
N LEU A 291 0.76 -8.47 -22.02
CA LEU A 291 1.94 -7.71 -22.47
C LEU A 291 1.60 -6.79 -23.65
N GLY A 292 0.67 -7.18 -24.53
CA GLY A 292 0.17 -6.37 -25.63
C GLY A 292 -0.56 -5.10 -25.18
N LEU A 293 -1.16 -5.12 -23.99
CA LEU A 293 -1.76 -3.92 -23.37
C LEU A 293 -0.70 -2.90 -22.90
N LEU A 294 0.53 -3.36 -22.60
CA LEU A 294 1.65 -2.45 -22.31
C LEU A 294 2.15 -1.77 -23.59
N LYS A 295 2.46 -2.59 -24.59
CA LYS A 295 2.88 -2.12 -25.92
C LYS A 295 2.47 -3.13 -27.01
N PRO A 296 1.96 -2.66 -28.15
CA PRO A 296 1.50 -3.55 -29.23
C PRO A 296 2.59 -4.48 -29.83
N GLU A 297 3.87 -4.15 -29.63
CA GLU A 297 5.00 -4.94 -30.13
C GLU A 297 5.34 -6.16 -29.27
N PHE A 298 4.97 -6.18 -27.99
CA PHE A 298 5.40 -7.23 -27.04
C PHE A 298 4.83 -8.64 -27.33
N PRO A 299 3.62 -8.82 -27.86
CA PRO A 299 3.14 -10.15 -28.28
C PRO A 299 4.03 -10.84 -29.32
N GLN A 300 4.80 -10.09 -30.11
CA GLN A 300 5.75 -10.65 -31.10
C GLN A 300 6.86 -11.48 -30.45
N LEU A 301 7.04 -11.40 -29.11
CA LEU A 301 7.98 -12.26 -28.39
C LEU A 301 7.69 -13.75 -28.54
N GLN A 302 6.47 -14.14 -28.89
CA GLN A 302 6.11 -15.54 -29.18
C GLN A 302 6.79 -16.04 -30.47
N THR A 303 6.88 -15.19 -31.47
CA THR A 303 7.32 -15.59 -32.83
C THR A 303 8.75 -15.24 -33.14
N LEU A 304 9.32 -14.23 -32.46
CA LEU A 304 10.69 -13.78 -32.70
C LEU A 304 11.73 -14.73 -32.09
N THR A 305 12.87 -14.85 -32.76
CA THR A 305 14.04 -15.64 -32.33
C THR A 305 15.33 -14.83 -32.42
N GLY A 306 16.38 -15.26 -31.69
CA GLY A 306 17.73 -14.65 -31.77
C GLY A 306 17.75 -13.19 -31.31
N ASN A 307 18.64 -12.37 -31.89
CA ASN A 307 18.91 -10.99 -31.50
C ASN A 307 17.66 -10.06 -31.50
N ALA A 308 16.68 -10.35 -32.38
CA ALA A 308 15.45 -9.54 -32.40
C ALA A 308 14.60 -9.77 -31.16
N ARG A 309 14.48 -11.02 -30.72
CA ARG A 309 13.81 -11.39 -29.47
C ARG A 309 14.52 -10.78 -28.28
N ASP A 310 15.85 -10.84 -28.23
CA ASP A 310 16.61 -10.30 -27.10
C ASP A 310 16.46 -8.77 -26.95
N ARG A 311 16.48 -8.04 -28.06
CA ARG A 311 16.22 -6.57 -28.05
C ARG A 311 14.82 -6.24 -27.58
N LEU A 312 13.80 -7.01 -27.99
CA LEU A 312 12.43 -6.80 -27.53
C LEU A 312 12.26 -7.15 -26.05
N ARG A 313 12.98 -8.15 -25.57
CA ARG A 313 13.06 -8.52 -24.16
C ARG A 313 13.69 -7.40 -23.31
N GLU A 314 14.79 -6.79 -23.78
CA GLU A 314 15.40 -5.64 -23.11
C GLU A 314 14.45 -4.46 -23.01
N LYS A 315 13.64 -4.22 -24.04
CA LYS A 315 12.58 -3.20 -23.99
C LYS A 315 11.51 -3.57 -22.96
N LEU A 316 11.04 -4.83 -22.95
CA LEU A 316 10.05 -5.29 -21.99
C LEU A 316 10.56 -5.16 -20.55
N ALA A 317 11.85 -5.37 -20.28
CA ALA A 317 12.43 -5.22 -18.95
C ALA A 317 12.26 -3.82 -18.33
N ASN A 318 11.96 -2.79 -19.12
CA ASN A 318 11.62 -1.45 -18.63
C ASN A 318 10.14 -1.31 -18.26
N HIS A 319 9.30 -2.28 -18.62
CA HIS A 319 7.85 -2.24 -18.43
C HIS A 319 7.32 -3.39 -17.55
N PHE A 320 8.22 -4.24 -17.05
CA PHE A 320 7.82 -5.42 -16.29
C PHE A 320 8.72 -5.62 -15.07
N VAL A 321 8.12 -5.73 -13.90
CA VAL A 321 8.80 -6.06 -12.65
C VAL A 321 8.12 -7.27 -12.01
N GLN A 322 8.93 -8.25 -11.60
CA GLN A 322 8.48 -9.44 -10.89
C GLN A 322 9.52 -9.84 -9.86
N ARG A 323 9.16 -9.79 -8.58
CA ARG A 323 10.05 -10.13 -7.47
C ARG A 323 9.39 -11.12 -6.54
N GLN A 324 10.22 -11.95 -5.94
CA GLN A 324 9.84 -12.87 -4.89
C GLN A 324 10.35 -12.38 -3.54
N ARG A 325 9.82 -12.94 -2.47
CA ARG A 325 10.28 -12.63 -1.10
C ARG A 325 11.77 -12.91 -0.91
N VAL A 326 12.30 -13.97 -1.54
CA VAL A 326 13.74 -14.31 -1.50
C VAL A 326 14.59 -13.21 -2.14
N ASP A 327 14.10 -12.61 -3.22
CA ASP A 327 14.80 -11.51 -3.90
C ASP A 327 14.91 -10.26 -3.01
N ILE A 328 13.98 -10.08 -2.06
CA ILE A 328 13.93 -8.94 -1.15
C ILE A 328 14.93 -9.09 0.00
N ASP A 329 15.24 -10.31 0.42
CA ASP A 329 16.23 -10.54 1.49
C ASP A 329 17.63 -10.00 1.13
N GLU A 330 17.95 -9.84 -0.16
CA GLU A 330 19.18 -9.22 -0.66
C GLU A 330 19.22 -7.69 -0.46
N TRP A 331 18.10 -7.04 -0.13
CA TRP A 331 17.96 -5.58 -0.04
C TRP A 331 18.31 -5.00 1.33
N HIS A 332 19.10 -5.66 2.15
CA HIS A 332 19.41 -5.28 3.54
C HIS A 332 18.18 -5.19 4.48
N ASP A 333 17.05 -5.58 3.99
CA ASP A 333 15.80 -5.65 4.73
C ASP A 333 15.57 -7.07 5.29
N SER A 334 16.65 -7.81 5.56
CA SER A 334 16.60 -9.17 6.09
C SER A 334 15.90 -9.21 7.44
N GLY A 335 14.88 -10.08 7.57
CA GLY A 335 14.10 -10.25 8.80
C GLY A 335 12.82 -9.44 8.89
N ILE A 336 12.42 -8.73 7.83
CA ILE A 336 11.15 -7.99 7.76
C ILE A 336 9.96 -8.93 7.69
N PHE A 337 10.09 -10.02 6.93
CA PHE A 337 9.07 -11.06 6.86
C PHE A 337 9.33 -12.14 7.90
N PRO A 338 8.29 -12.63 8.59
CA PRO A 338 8.45 -13.75 9.50
C PRO A 338 8.82 -15.02 8.72
N ARG A 339 9.51 -15.92 9.39
CA ARG A 339 9.74 -17.28 8.86
C ARG A 339 8.42 -18.02 8.82
N ARG A 340 8.06 -18.54 7.67
CA ARG A 340 6.89 -19.39 7.52
C ARG A 340 7.24 -20.85 7.79
N GLU A 341 6.54 -21.48 8.74
CA GLU A 341 6.61 -22.91 9.01
C GLU A 341 5.30 -23.57 8.55
N THR A 342 5.39 -24.40 7.50
CA THR A 342 4.25 -25.15 7.00
C THR A 342 4.31 -26.59 7.48
N ALA A 343 3.24 -27.08 8.10
CA ALA A 343 3.09 -28.45 8.57
C ALA A 343 1.88 -29.14 7.92
N ASN A 344 2.10 -30.35 7.40
CA ASN A 344 1.03 -31.18 6.89
C ASN A 344 0.55 -32.09 8.03
N GLN A 345 -0.71 -31.99 8.41
CA GLN A 345 -1.30 -32.73 9.54
C GLN A 345 -2.37 -33.71 9.03
N PRO A 346 -2.05 -35.01 8.99
CA PRO A 346 -3.02 -36.01 8.58
C PRO A 346 -4.04 -36.27 9.65
N TYR A 347 -5.29 -36.54 9.25
CA TYR A 347 -6.32 -37.15 10.06
C TYR A 347 -6.84 -38.41 9.34
N ALA A 348 -7.44 -39.31 10.09
CA ALA A 348 -8.04 -40.53 9.52
C ALA A 348 -9.56 -40.48 9.70
N LEU A 349 -10.29 -40.71 8.63
CA LEU A 349 -11.72 -41.03 8.74
C LEU A 349 -11.84 -42.39 9.41
N SER A 350 -12.60 -42.49 10.48
CA SER A 350 -12.72 -43.72 11.26
C SER A 350 -14.15 -43.96 11.72
N GLY A 351 -14.47 -45.20 11.94
CA GLY A 351 -15.74 -45.62 12.51
C GLY A 351 -16.95 -45.25 11.64
N GLN A 352 -17.93 -44.57 12.22
CA GLN A 352 -19.19 -44.23 11.52
C GLN A 352 -18.98 -43.25 10.38
N TRP A 353 -17.99 -42.32 10.48
CA TRP A 353 -17.69 -41.42 9.39
C TRP A 353 -17.12 -42.13 8.16
N GLU A 354 -16.23 -43.08 8.35
CA GLU A 354 -15.69 -43.87 7.25
C GLU A 354 -16.79 -44.62 6.50
N SER A 355 -17.68 -45.28 7.22
CA SER A 355 -18.84 -45.99 6.65
C SER A 355 -19.80 -45.05 5.93
N PHE A 356 -20.04 -43.86 6.48
CA PHE A 356 -20.84 -42.83 5.83
C PHE A 356 -20.18 -42.32 4.54
N PHE A 357 -18.90 -42.04 4.59
CA PHE A 357 -18.16 -41.52 3.42
C PHE A 357 -18.14 -42.55 2.29
N GLU A 358 -17.97 -43.85 2.62
CA GLU A 358 -18.09 -44.95 1.66
C GLU A 358 -19.50 -45.02 1.04
N SER A 359 -20.55 -44.87 1.85
CA SER A 359 -21.93 -44.87 1.34
C SER A 359 -22.18 -43.68 0.37
N VAL A 360 -21.58 -42.53 0.62
CA VAL A 360 -21.65 -41.40 -0.29
C VAL A 360 -20.87 -41.63 -1.59
N LEU A 361 -19.70 -42.25 -1.50
CA LEU A 361 -18.91 -42.64 -2.68
C LEU A 361 -19.67 -43.67 -3.56
N ASP A 362 -20.36 -44.65 -2.95
CA ASP A 362 -21.19 -45.60 -3.66
C ASP A 362 -22.35 -44.92 -4.38
N TYR A 363 -23.02 -44.00 -3.69
CA TYR A 363 -24.07 -43.18 -4.29
C TYR A 363 -23.51 -42.36 -5.49
N CYS A 364 -22.39 -41.66 -5.34
CA CYS A 364 -21.78 -40.85 -6.37
C CYS A 364 -21.37 -41.69 -7.59
N SER A 365 -20.77 -42.84 -7.38
CA SER A 365 -20.41 -43.78 -8.45
C SER A 365 -21.63 -44.24 -9.24
N ALA A 366 -22.70 -44.60 -8.56
CA ALA A 366 -23.95 -45.02 -9.20
C ALA A 366 -24.59 -43.89 -10.04
N VAL A 367 -24.49 -42.64 -9.58
CA VAL A 367 -25.00 -41.48 -10.32
C VAL A 367 -24.20 -41.25 -11.61
N VAL A 368 -22.86 -41.36 -11.58
CA VAL A 368 -22.00 -41.21 -12.78
C VAL A 368 -22.23 -42.37 -13.75
N GLU A 369 -22.33 -43.63 -13.26
CA GLU A 369 -22.54 -44.81 -14.08
C GLU A 369 -23.93 -44.81 -14.78
N ARG A 370 -24.97 -44.27 -14.15
CA ARG A 370 -26.32 -44.12 -14.74
C ARG A 370 -26.37 -43.23 -15.98
N ALA A 371 -25.36 -42.38 -16.19
CA ALA A 371 -25.29 -41.50 -17.38
C ALA A 371 -25.02 -42.29 -18.69
N GLY A 372 -24.55 -43.53 -18.62
CA GLY A 372 -24.33 -44.42 -19.75
C GLY A 372 -23.27 -43.90 -20.71
N ALA A 373 -23.55 -43.95 -22.01
CA ALA A 373 -22.63 -43.54 -23.08
C ALA A 373 -22.65 -42.04 -23.45
N ASP A 374 -23.46 -41.26 -22.74
CA ASP A 374 -23.52 -39.81 -22.94
C ASP A 374 -22.39 -39.12 -22.18
N GLU A 375 -21.31 -38.83 -22.85
CA GLU A 375 -20.11 -38.20 -22.28
C GLU A 375 -20.39 -36.84 -21.62
N ARG A 376 -21.27 -36.00 -22.18
CA ARG A 376 -21.61 -34.70 -21.57
C ARG A 376 -22.35 -34.89 -20.26
N ARG A 377 -23.34 -35.75 -20.22
CA ARG A 377 -24.11 -36.07 -19.02
C ARG A 377 -23.27 -36.76 -17.97
N GLN A 378 -22.31 -37.59 -18.39
CA GLN A 378 -21.35 -38.22 -17.50
C GLN A 378 -20.44 -37.20 -16.84
N ARG A 379 -19.94 -36.20 -17.59
CA ARG A 379 -19.13 -35.10 -17.02
C ARG A 379 -19.91 -34.21 -16.07
N LEU A 380 -21.12 -33.80 -16.42
CA LEU A 380 -22.00 -33.01 -15.53
C LEU A 380 -22.27 -33.76 -14.22
N ASN A 381 -22.65 -35.03 -14.30
CA ASN A 381 -22.87 -35.86 -13.09
C ASN A 381 -21.58 -36.01 -12.26
N PHE A 382 -20.44 -36.11 -12.93
CA PHE A 382 -19.16 -36.22 -12.24
C PHE A 382 -18.85 -34.94 -11.45
N TRP A 383 -18.96 -33.75 -12.07
CA TRP A 383 -18.73 -32.49 -11.37
C TRP A 383 -19.69 -32.27 -10.20
N GLY A 384 -20.96 -32.56 -10.39
CA GLY A 384 -21.97 -32.48 -9.32
C GLY A 384 -21.73 -33.45 -8.16
N THR A 385 -21.25 -34.66 -8.45
CA THR A 385 -20.91 -35.62 -7.38
C THR A 385 -19.58 -35.27 -6.70
N LEU A 386 -18.63 -34.68 -7.39
CA LEU A 386 -17.38 -34.22 -6.81
C LEU A 386 -17.60 -33.04 -5.86
N ALA A 387 -18.49 -32.11 -6.21
CA ALA A 387 -18.93 -31.05 -5.31
C ALA A 387 -19.54 -31.62 -4.02
N LEU A 388 -20.46 -32.58 -4.12
CA LEU A 388 -21.02 -33.25 -2.96
C LEU A 388 -19.94 -33.93 -2.09
N MET A 389 -19.02 -34.66 -2.71
CA MET A 389 -17.93 -35.29 -1.96
C MET A 389 -17.07 -34.29 -1.19
N ARG A 390 -16.85 -33.10 -1.74
CA ARG A 390 -16.12 -32.02 -1.05
C ARG A 390 -16.88 -31.52 0.18
N CYS A 391 -18.20 -31.29 0.07
CA CYS A 391 -19.04 -30.93 1.22
C CYS A 391 -18.99 -32.00 2.33
N VAL A 392 -19.09 -33.24 1.94
CA VAL A 392 -19.03 -34.41 2.87
C VAL A 392 -17.66 -34.50 3.52
N ALA A 393 -16.59 -34.27 2.79
CA ALA A 393 -15.21 -34.27 3.31
C ALA A 393 -14.90 -33.07 4.23
N SER A 394 -15.69 -31.98 4.15
CA SER A 394 -15.51 -30.79 4.96
C SER A 394 -16.01 -31.01 6.39
N SER A 395 -17.31 -31.19 6.57
CA SER A 395 -17.92 -31.44 7.90
C SER A 395 -19.26 -32.18 7.81
N PRO A 396 -19.72 -32.77 8.90
CA PRO A 396 -21.06 -33.36 8.96
C PRO A 396 -22.16 -32.32 8.70
N ALA A 397 -21.98 -31.08 9.16
CA ALA A 397 -22.96 -30.02 8.96
C ALA A 397 -23.07 -29.62 7.48
N ALA A 398 -21.94 -29.46 6.78
CA ALA A 398 -21.96 -29.22 5.35
C ALA A 398 -22.54 -30.39 4.56
N ALA A 399 -22.24 -31.63 4.97
CA ALA A 399 -22.84 -32.85 4.39
C ALA A 399 -24.36 -32.87 4.51
N VAL A 400 -24.91 -32.58 5.71
CA VAL A 400 -26.36 -32.51 5.94
C VAL A 400 -27.01 -31.45 5.06
N GLN A 401 -26.42 -30.27 4.99
CA GLN A 401 -26.96 -29.18 4.18
C GLN A 401 -26.94 -29.55 2.68
N ALA A 402 -25.82 -30.04 2.19
CA ALA A 402 -25.65 -30.45 0.82
C ALA A 402 -26.62 -31.55 0.37
N LEU A 403 -26.75 -32.60 1.16
CA LEU A 403 -27.66 -33.69 0.89
C LEU A 403 -29.14 -33.26 0.93
N ARG A 404 -29.50 -32.37 1.89
CA ARG A 404 -30.88 -31.80 1.95
C ARG A 404 -31.19 -30.92 0.75
N THR A 405 -30.25 -30.05 0.32
CA THR A 405 -30.42 -29.22 -0.88
C THR A 405 -30.64 -30.10 -2.10
N ARG A 406 -29.87 -31.18 -2.21
CA ARG A 406 -29.99 -32.15 -3.31
C ARG A 406 -31.32 -32.88 -3.36
N MET A 407 -31.97 -33.06 -2.20
CA MET A 407 -33.32 -33.62 -2.10
C MET A 407 -34.43 -32.67 -2.49
N SER A 408 -34.22 -31.35 -2.33
CA SER A 408 -35.29 -30.33 -2.40
C SER A 408 -35.41 -29.63 -3.74
N ALA A 409 -34.46 -29.76 -4.66
CA ALA A 409 -34.38 -28.88 -5.82
C ALA A 409 -34.48 -29.62 -7.17
N GLN A 410 -35.13 -28.98 -8.16
CA GLN A 410 -35.19 -29.39 -9.56
C GLN A 410 -34.01 -28.76 -10.31
N MET A 411 -33.34 -29.53 -11.20
CA MET A 411 -32.28 -29.03 -12.04
C MET A 411 -32.74 -27.84 -12.92
N THR A 412 -32.15 -26.68 -12.69
CA THR A 412 -32.07 -25.63 -13.68
C THR A 412 -30.81 -25.91 -14.51
N GLY A 413 -30.86 -25.81 -15.84
CA GLY A 413 -29.78 -26.24 -16.75
C GLY A 413 -28.51 -25.39 -16.56
N GLU A 414 -27.75 -25.72 -15.53
CA GLU A 414 -26.43 -25.14 -15.25
C GLU A 414 -25.41 -25.68 -16.27
N GLU A 415 -24.55 -24.80 -16.76
CA GLU A 415 -23.52 -25.20 -17.71
C GLU A 415 -22.36 -25.94 -16.99
N GLU A 416 -21.72 -26.87 -17.68
CA GLU A 416 -20.60 -27.70 -17.19
C GLU A 416 -19.47 -26.81 -16.62
N GLU A 417 -19.25 -25.63 -17.20
CA GLU A 417 -18.24 -24.65 -16.83
C GLU A 417 -18.48 -24.09 -15.42
N GLU A 418 -19.74 -23.75 -15.09
CA GLU A 418 -20.11 -23.20 -13.77
C GLU A 418 -19.90 -24.23 -12.67
N LEU A 419 -20.22 -25.50 -12.94
CA LEU A 419 -19.98 -26.61 -12.02
C LEU A 419 -18.50 -26.83 -11.76
N ARG A 420 -17.71 -26.76 -12.80
CA ARG A 420 -16.27 -26.93 -12.74
C ARG A 420 -15.62 -25.78 -11.96
N GLU A 421 -15.99 -24.53 -12.23
CA GLU A 421 -15.50 -23.38 -11.49
C GLU A 421 -15.80 -23.48 -9.99
N ARG A 422 -16.95 -23.99 -9.61
CA ARG A 422 -17.30 -24.25 -8.20
C ARG A 422 -16.40 -25.32 -7.57
N VAL A 423 -16.05 -26.36 -8.30
CA VAL A 423 -15.17 -27.43 -7.79
C VAL A 423 -13.73 -26.95 -7.63
N PHE A 424 -13.18 -26.22 -8.58
CA PHE A 424 -11.81 -25.70 -8.54
C PHE A 424 -11.63 -24.40 -7.73
N ASP A 425 -12.67 -24.00 -6.99
CA ASP A 425 -12.66 -22.77 -6.18
C ASP A 425 -12.64 -21.48 -7.01
N GLY A 426 -13.14 -21.55 -8.26
CA GLY A 426 -13.33 -20.42 -9.17
C GLY A 426 -12.07 -19.64 -9.51
N THR A 427 -12.17 -18.77 -10.47
CA THR A 427 -11.26 -17.65 -10.64
C THR A 427 -11.53 -16.65 -9.53
N GLU A 428 -10.52 -15.83 -9.17
CA GLU A 428 -10.57 -14.78 -8.11
C GLU A 428 -11.77 -13.85 -8.19
N ASP A 429 -12.51 -13.86 -9.30
CA ASP A 429 -13.68 -13.01 -9.56
C ASP A 429 -15.03 -13.57 -9.11
N SER A 430 -15.13 -14.86 -8.90
CA SER A 430 -16.36 -15.39 -8.32
C SER A 430 -16.34 -15.07 -6.83
N LEU A 431 -17.18 -14.11 -6.40
CA LEU A 431 -17.56 -14.04 -4.99
C LEU A 431 -17.79 -15.47 -4.52
N PRO A 432 -17.26 -15.88 -3.37
CA PRO A 432 -17.68 -17.13 -2.75
C PRO A 432 -19.19 -17.00 -2.57
N GLN A 433 -19.94 -17.39 -3.60
CA GLN A 433 -21.35 -17.66 -3.44
C GLN A 433 -21.36 -18.92 -2.62
N ASP A 434 -21.56 -18.67 -1.36
CA ASP A 434 -21.67 -19.66 -0.35
C ASP A 434 -22.70 -20.70 -0.76
N ASP A 435 -22.23 -21.92 -0.90
CA ASP A 435 -22.92 -23.12 -0.44
C ASP A 435 -24.23 -23.49 -1.15
N GLY A 436 -24.52 -22.91 -2.26
CA GLY A 436 -25.53 -23.48 -3.13
C GLY A 436 -25.00 -24.77 -3.74
N GLU A 437 -25.17 -25.90 -3.07
CA GLU A 437 -24.97 -27.15 -3.75
C GLU A 437 -26.05 -27.34 -4.82
N LEU A 438 -25.65 -28.01 -5.92
CA LEU A 438 -26.50 -28.21 -7.08
C LEU A 438 -27.69 -29.11 -6.77
N PRO A 439 -28.88 -28.70 -7.18
CA PRO A 439 -30.04 -29.54 -7.14
C PRO A 439 -29.86 -30.73 -8.08
N ALA A 440 -30.09 -31.94 -7.56
CA ALA A 440 -30.20 -33.11 -8.39
C ALA A 440 -31.66 -33.62 -8.39
N GLN A 441 -32.12 -34.01 -9.56
CA GLN A 441 -33.40 -34.74 -9.62
C GLN A 441 -33.25 -36.01 -8.82
N THR A 442 -34.05 -36.23 -7.76
CA THR A 442 -34.76 -37.47 -7.50
C THR A 442 -35.33 -37.50 -6.08
N ASP A 443 -36.55 -38.01 -5.92
CA ASP A 443 -37.05 -38.75 -4.74
C ASP A 443 -36.21 -40.04 -4.61
N ASP A 444 -34.93 -39.92 -4.23
CA ASP A 444 -34.08 -41.09 -4.00
C ASP A 444 -34.10 -41.43 -2.49
N PRO A 445 -34.73 -42.55 -2.08
CA PRO A 445 -34.77 -42.95 -0.67
C PRO A 445 -33.36 -43.14 -0.08
N GLY A 446 -32.34 -43.32 -0.93
CA GLY A 446 -30.93 -43.39 -0.54
C GLY A 446 -30.44 -42.12 0.10
N LEU A 447 -30.85 -40.96 -0.42
CA LEU A 447 -30.43 -39.64 0.10
C LEU A 447 -30.94 -39.40 1.53
N ALA A 448 -32.19 -39.73 1.85
CA ALA A 448 -32.76 -39.60 3.20
C ALA A 448 -31.98 -40.41 4.26
N ASN A 449 -31.52 -41.60 3.88
CA ASN A 449 -30.68 -42.41 4.75
C ASN A 449 -29.29 -41.77 4.96
N LEU A 450 -28.68 -41.20 3.90
CA LEU A 450 -27.41 -40.50 3.99
C LEU A 450 -27.50 -39.25 4.89
N VAL A 451 -28.59 -38.46 4.80
CA VAL A 451 -28.85 -37.33 5.71
C VAL A 451 -28.89 -37.80 7.16
N THR A 452 -29.65 -38.89 7.45
CA THR A 452 -29.75 -39.44 8.81
C THR A 452 -28.39 -39.93 9.34
N GLN A 453 -27.54 -40.49 8.48
CA GLN A 453 -26.19 -40.90 8.84
C GLN A 453 -25.32 -39.68 9.15
N ALA A 454 -25.35 -38.63 8.30
CA ALA A 454 -24.62 -37.42 8.52
C ALA A 454 -25.00 -36.68 9.81
N GLU A 455 -26.29 -36.62 10.15
CA GLU A 455 -26.77 -36.01 11.40
C GLU A 455 -26.24 -36.72 12.66
N ARG A 456 -26.03 -38.01 12.59
CA ARG A 456 -25.45 -38.78 13.72
C ARG A 456 -23.96 -38.52 13.94
N LEU A 457 -23.27 -37.96 12.95
CA LEU A 457 -21.84 -37.64 13.01
C LEU A 457 -21.56 -36.28 13.62
N LEU A 458 -22.57 -35.46 13.89
CA LEU A 458 -22.39 -34.13 14.46
C LEU A 458 -21.75 -34.21 15.87
N GLY A 459 -20.71 -33.39 16.08
CA GLY A 459 -19.99 -33.24 17.34
C GLY A 459 -18.73 -34.12 17.46
N GLN A 460 -17.97 -33.92 18.54
CA GLN A 460 -16.67 -34.56 18.76
C GLN A 460 -16.62 -36.09 18.74
N LYS A 461 -17.73 -36.73 19.10
CA LYS A 461 -17.78 -38.23 19.12
C LYS A 461 -17.89 -38.83 17.72
N GLY A 462 -18.45 -38.07 16.77
CA GLY A 462 -18.68 -38.54 15.40
C GLY A 462 -17.72 -37.98 14.38
N ASP A 463 -17.03 -36.86 14.70
CA ASP A 463 -16.18 -36.10 13.77
C ASP A 463 -14.70 -36.20 14.12
N PRO A 464 -13.93 -37.12 13.51
CA PRO A 464 -12.49 -37.24 13.75
C PRO A 464 -11.67 -36.05 13.22
N LYS A 465 -12.16 -35.34 12.20
CA LYS A 465 -11.52 -34.12 11.68
C LYS A 465 -11.59 -32.99 12.70
N LEU A 466 -12.75 -32.80 13.35
CA LEU A 466 -12.92 -31.85 14.44
C LEU A 466 -12.03 -32.18 15.64
N VAL A 467 -11.90 -33.49 16.00
CA VAL A 467 -11.00 -33.92 17.08
C VAL A 467 -9.55 -33.59 16.76
N ALA A 468 -9.10 -33.84 15.52
CA ALA A 468 -7.75 -33.49 15.07
C ALA A 468 -7.53 -31.98 15.08
N LEU A 469 -8.47 -31.19 14.56
CA LEU A 469 -8.43 -29.73 14.62
C LEU A 469 -8.28 -29.22 16.05
N THR A 470 -9.12 -29.71 16.95
CA THR A 470 -9.11 -29.32 18.37
C THR A 470 -7.73 -29.54 18.99
N LYS A 471 -7.10 -30.67 18.75
CA LYS A 471 -5.75 -30.99 19.23
C LYS A 471 -4.72 -30.00 18.70
N HIS A 472 -4.73 -29.71 17.39
CA HIS A 472 -3.79 -28.78 16.79
C HIS A 472 -3.99 -27.33 17.26
N LEU A 473 -5.23 -26.90 17.50
CA LEU A 473 -5.53 -25.61 18.09
C LEU A 473 -5.04 -25.52 19.54
N GLU A 474 -5.20 -26.58 20.35
CA GLU A 474 -4.65 -26.63 21.71
C GLU A 474 -3.11 -26.47 21.71
N GLU A 475 -2.42 -27.09 20.76
CA GLU A 475 -0.97 -26.96 20.57
C GLU A 475 -0.58 -25.55 20.16
N LEU A 476 -1.24 -24.97 19.14
CA LEU A 476 -0.98 -23.62 18.68
C LEU A 476 -1.18 -22.56 19.77
N ILE A 477 -2.34 -22.61 20.45
CA ILE A 477 -2.68 -21.65 21.50
C ILE A 477 -1.73 -21.75 22.70
N ARG A 478 -1.32 -22.96 23.07
CA ARG A 478 -0.33 -23.20 24.12
C ARG A 478 1.04 -22.63 23.73
N ASP A 479 1.42 -22.75 22.47
CA ASP A 479 2.68 -22.24 21.93
C ASP A 479 2.64 -20.70 21.70
N GLY A 480 1.53 -20.01 22.03
CA GLY A 480 1.38 -18.56 21.93
C GLY A 480 0.93 -18.06 20.56
N PHE A 481 0.46 -18.95 19.70
CA PHE A 481 -0.10 -18.56 18.40
C PHE A 481 -1.57 -18.15 18.52
N ALA A 482 -1.96 -17.20 17.69
CA ALA A 482 -3.34 -16.76 17.45
C ALA A 482 -3.81 -17.28 16.08
N PRO A 483 -4.56 -18.39 16.03
CA PRO A 483 -4.88 -19.05 14.77
C PRO A 483 -6.14 -18.51 14.09
N VAL A 484 -6.10 -18.54 12.74
CA VAL A 484 -7.26 -18.42 11.85
C VAL A 484 -7.51 -19.78 11.20
N VAL A 485 -8.72 -20.30 11.33
CA VAL A 485 -9.15 -21.55 10.70
C VAL A 485 -9.95 -21.21 9.44
N PHE A 486 -9.41 -21.55 8.29
CA PHE A 486 -10.09 -21.35 7.01
C PHE A 486 -10.87 -22.59 6.61
N CYS A 487 -12.17 -22.38 6.42
CA CYS A 487 -13.13 -23.37 5.92
C CYS A 487 -13.64 -22.95 4.55
N ARG A 488 -14.10 -23.88 3.75
CA ARG A 488 -14.74 -23.55 2.50
C ARG A 488 -16.21 -23.17 2.71
N TYR A 489 -16.94 -23.91 3.54
CA TYR A 489 -18.40 -23.81 3.64
C TYR A 489 -18.83 -23.05 4.89
N ILE A 490 -19.88 -22.22 4.75
CA ILE A 490 -20.46 -21.45 5.86
C ILE A 490 -20.97 -22.40 6.95
N ALA A 491 -21.68 -23.46 6.55
CA ALA A 491 -22.16 -24.46 7.50
C ALA A 491 -21.04 -25.11 8.33
N THR A 492 -19.87 -25.34 7.70
CA THR A 492 -18.68 -25.82 8.42
C THR A 492 -18.16 -24.74 9.38
N ALA A 493 -18.10 -23.47 8.95
CA ALA A 493 -17.59 -22.41 9.81
C ALA A 493 -18.44 -22.21 11.07
N HIS A 494 -19.76 -22.17 10.94
CA HIS A 494 -20.67 -22.10 12.08
C HIS A 494 -20.59 -23.35 12.98
N TYR A 495 -20.57 -24.53 12.37
CA TYR A 495 -20.43 -25.79 13.12
C TYR A 495 -19.14 -25.79 13.96
N LEU A 496 -18.02 -25.45 13.38
CA LEU A 496 -16.74 -25.37 14.09
C LEU A 496 -16.77 -24.30 15.21
N HIS A 497 -17.34 -23.14 14.96
CA HIS A 497 -17.49 -22.11 15.97
C HIS A 497 -18.26 -22.64 17.20
N ASP A 498 -19.40 -23.28 17.00
CA ASP A 498 -20.23 -23.76 18.09
C ASP A 498 -19.53 -24.86 18.91
N GLN A 499 -18.81 -25.77 18.23
CA GLN A 499 -18.07 -26.84 18.90
C GLN A 499 -16.83 -26.30 19.65
N LEU A 500 -16.07 -25.39 19.04
CA LEU A 500 -14.81 -24.85 19.60
C LEU A 500 -15.06 -23.84 20.72
N LYS A 501 -16.11 -23.03 20.63
CA LYS A 501 -16.52 -22.07 21.68
C LYS A 501 -16.79 -22.76 23.01
N SER A 502 -17.42 -23.93 22.94
CA SER A 502 -17.71 -24.72 24.14
C SER A 502 -16.46 -25.38 24.73
N LYS A 503 -15.46 -25.66 23.93
CA LYS A 503 -14.24 -26.39 24.29
C LYS A 503 -13.15 -25.50 24.86
N PHE A 504 -12.95 -24.31 24.30
CA PHE A 504 -11.87 -23.40 24.66
C PHE A 504 -12.35 -22.29 25.62
N SER A 505 -12.41 -22.60 26.93
CA SER A 505 -12.69 -21.58 27.94
C SER A 505 -11.51 -20.60 28.06
N GLY A 506 -11.77 -19.29 27.97
CA GLY A 506 -10.72 -18.24 28.00
C GLY A 506 -10.07 -17.91 26.66
N VAL A 507 -10.62 -18.44 25.56
CA VAL A 507 -10.28 -18.05 24.18
C VAL A 507 -11.48 -17.33 23.59
N THR A 508 -11.28 -16.13 23.06
CA THR A 508 -12.33 -15.39 22.35
C THR A 508 -12.46 -15.93 20.94
N THR A 509 -13.60 -16.58 20.67
CA THR A 509 -13.85 -17.19 19.35
C THR A 509 -14.89 -16.40 18.58
N SER A 510 -14.68 -16.19 17.28
CA SER A 510 -15.66 -15.57 16.38
C SER A 510 -15.65 -16.25 15.01
N VAL A 511 -16.76 -16.12 14.30
CA VAL A 511 -16.92 -16.61 12.93
C VAL A 511 -17.11 -15.45 11.97
N VAL A 512 -16.40 -15.49 10.83
CA VAL A 512 -16.47 -14.49 9.77
C VAL A 512 -16.72 -15.20 8.44
N THR A 513 -17.90 -14.98 7.86
CA THR A 513 -18.35 -15.62 6.64
C THR A 513 -18.81 -14.61 5.59
N GLY A 514 -19.13 -15.10 4.40
CA GLY A 514 -19.66 -14.31 3.29
C GLY A 514 -21.02 -13.66 3.57
N GLU A 515 -21.78 -14.18 4.53
CA GLU A 515 -23.08 -13.61 4.96
C GLU A 515 -22.97 -12.21 5.56
N LEU A 516 -21.80 -11.88 6.12
CA LEU A 516 -21.54 -10.57 6.71
C LEU A 516 -21.20 -9.53 5.63
N THR A 517 -21.64 -8.31 5.87
CA THR A 517 -21.19 -7.16 5.05
C THR A 517 -19.68 -6.90 5.27
N PRO A 518 -19.00 -6.23 4.33
CA PRO A 518 -17.58 -5.89 4.48
C PRO A 518 -17.25 -5.15 5.78
N ASP A 519 -18.13 -4.23 6.22
CA ASP A 519 -17.94 -3.46 7.45
C ASP A 519 -18.10 -4.34 8.70
N GLU A 520 -19.10 -5.22 8.72
CA GLU A 520 -19.28 -6.17 9.80
C GLU A 520 -18.13 -7.16 9.91
N ARG A 521 -17.59 -7.64 8.79
CA ARG A 521 -16.39 -8.50 8.77
C ARG A 521 -15.20 -7.78 9.41
N LYS A 522 -14.97 -6.52 9.01
CA LYS A 522 -13.89 -5.71 9.57
C LYS A 522 -14.09 -5.49 11.06
N GLN A 523 -15.27 -5.09 11.49
CA GLN A 523 -15.56 -4.87 12.91
C GLN A 523 -15.28 -6.13 13.74
N ARG A 524 -15.70 -7.31 13.28
CA ARG A 524 -15.44 -8.57 13.99
C ARG A 524 -13.95 -8.93 14.05
N VAL A 525 -13.20 -8.64 12.98
CA VAL A 525 -11.76 -8.87 12.98
C VAL A 525 -11.07 -7.90 13.95
N ASP A 526 -11.46 -6.63 13.97
CA ASP A 526 -10.91 -5.62 14.86
C ASP A 526 -11.20 -5.96 16.33
N GLU A 527 -12.44 -6.35 16.67
CA GLU A 527 -12.84 -6.80 18.01
C GLU A 527 -12.03 -8.02 18.49
N LEU A 528 -11.79 -9.00 17.59
CA LEU A 528 -10.97 -10.17 17.93
C LEU A 528 -9.48 -9.82 18.10
N THR A 529 -8.98 -8.88 17.32
CA THR A 529 -7.59 -8.43 17.42
C THR A 529 -7.28 -7.79 18.79
N GLU A 530 -8.30 -7.24 19.46
CA GLU A 530 -8.18 -6.68 20.81
C GLU A 530 -8.25 -7.73 21.92
N ALA A 531 -8.61 -8.98 21.59
CA ALA A 531 -8.74 -10.05 22.59
C ALA A 531 -7.37 -10.64 22.96
N ASP A 532 -7.20 -11.03 24.23
CA ASP A 532 -5.95 -11.63 24.75
C ASP A 532 -5.59 -12.94 24.02
N ARG A 533 -6.57 -13.75 23.66
CA ARG A 533 -6.42 -15.04 22.99
C ARG A 533 -7.48 -15.19 21.91
N PRO A 534 -7.23 -14.64 20.71
CA PRO A 534 -8.20 -14.74 19.63
C PRO A 534 -8.11 -16.09 18.91
N LEU A 535 -9.26 -16.61 18.50
CA LEU A 535 -9.42 -17.71 17.55
C LEU A 535 -10.49 -17.32 16.54
N MET A 536 -10.14 -17.25 15.29
CA MET A 536 -11.06 -16.92 14.22
C MET A 536 -11.36 -18.15 13.38
N ILE A 537 -12.62 -18.35 13.03
CA ILE A 537 -13.07 -19.30 12.03
C ILE A 537 -13.60 -18.48 10.85
N ALA A 538 -13.11 -18.73 9.65
CA ALA A 538 -13.44 -17.92 8.50
C ALA A 538 -13.66 -18.74 7.23
N THR A 539 -14.50 -18.23 6.34
CA THR A 539 -14.57 -18.72 4.98
C THR A 539 -13.60 -17.92 4.07
N ASP A 540 -13.50 -18.28 2.80
CA ASP A 540 -12.62 -17.61 1.83
C ASP A 540 -12.96 -16.13 1.59
N CYS A 541 -14.07 -15.62 2.12
CA CYS A 541 -14.37 -14.18 2.12
C CYS A 541 -13.29 -13.32 2.79
N LEU A 542 -12.44 -13.91 3.63
CA LEU A 542 -11.28 -13.26 4.24
C LEU A 542 -9.96 -13.54 3.51
N SER A 543 -9.94 -14.40 2.50
CA SER A 543 -8.73 -14.57 1.67
C SER A 543 -8.38 -13.29 0.91
N GLU A 544 -9.33 -12.34 0.81
CA GLU A 544 -9.19 -11.08 0.11
C GLU A 544 -9.75 -9.91 0.95
N GLY A 545 -9.15 -8.74 0.83
CA GLY A 545 -9.68 -7.47 1.34
C GLY A 545 -9.37 -7.09 2.79
N ILE A 546 -9.10 -8.01 3.72
CA ILE A 546 -8.84 -7.70 5.13
C ILE A 546 -7.45 -8.17 5.56
N ASN A 547 -6.74 -7.31 6.30
CA ASN A 547 -5.40 -7.61 6.82
C ASN A 547 -5.50 -8.27 8.19
N LEU A 548 -4.96 -9.46 8.34
CA LEU A 548 -5.04 -10.26 9.57
C LEU A 548 -3.73 -10.25 10.39
N GLN A 549 -2.64 -9.69 9.83
CA GLN A 549 -1.30 -9.74 10.43
C GLN A 549 -1.18 -9.09 11.82
N HIS A 550 -2.12 -8.23 12.22
CA HIS A 550 -2.02 -7.52 13.51
C HIS A 550 -2.59 -8.31 14.69
N GLY A 551 -3.49 -9.26 14.43
CA GLY A 551 -4.12 -10.06 15.47
C GLY A 551 -3.83 -11.54 15.40
N PHE A 552 -3.38 -12.03 14.23
CA PHE A 552 -3.24 -13.46 13.97
C PHE A 552 -1.88 -13.79 13.39
N ASN A 553 -1.32 -14.94 13.77
CA ASN A 553 0.02 -15.38 13.39
C ASN A 553 0.09 -16.89 13.06
N ALA A 554 -1.05 -17.55 12.94
CA ALA A 554 -1.15 -18.92 12.43
C ALA A 554 -2.37 -19.07 11.52
N VAL A 555 -2.21 -19.90 10.48
CA VAL A 555 -3.27 -20.27 9.53
C VAL A 555 -3.49 -21.78 9.61
N VAL A 556 -4.74 -22.20 9.74
CA VAL A 556 -5.12 -23.61 9.66
C VAL A 556 -6.05 -23.78 8.45
N HIS A 557 -5.59 -24.48 7.43
CA HIS A 557 -6.41 -24.88 6.30
C HIS A 557 -7.21 -26.12 6.70
N TYR A 558 -8.41 -25.90 7.22
CA TYR A 558 -9.32 -26.99 7.58
C TYR A 558 -9.83 -27.70 6.34
N ASP A 559 -10.21 -26.93 5.33
CA ASP A 559 -10.53 -27.43 4.00
C ASP A 559 -9.43 -27.03 3.01
N LEU A 560 -8.93 -28.04 2.27
CA LEU A 560 -7.93 -27.80 1.24
C LEU A 560 -8.62 -27.17 0.02
N SER A 561 -8.07 -26.06 -0.46
CA SER A 561 -8.48 -25.51 -1.76
C SER A 561 -7.84 -26.31 -2.90
N TRP A 562 -8.57 -26.50 -3.96
CA TRP A 562 -8.06 -27.11 -5.19
C TRP A 562 -7.23 -26.12 -6.01
N ASN A 563 -7.41 -24.83 -5.75
CA ASN A 563 -6.56 -23.78 -6.31
C ASN A 563 -5.37 -23.48 -5.36
N PRO A 564 -4.13 -23.81 -5.76
CA PRO A 564 -2.96 -23.57 -4.90
C PRO A 564 -2.77 -22.09 -4.54
N THR A 565 -3.16 -21.16 -5.41
CA THR A 565 -3.05 -19.72 -5.19
C THR A 565 -3.87 -19.27 -3.98
N ARG A 566 -5.03 -19.87 -3.73
CA ARG A 566 -5.85 -19.55 -2.55
C ARG A 566 -5.17 -19.88 -1.23
N HIS A 567 -4.39 -20.96 -1.16
CA HIS A 567 -3.59 -21.25 0.03
C HIS A 567 -2.60 -20.13 0.30
N GLU A 568 -1.94 -19.64 -0.74
CA GLU A 568 -0.99 -18.53 -0.63
C GLU A 568 -1.68 -17.21 -0.27
N GLN A 569 -2.87 -16.95 -0.82
CA GLN A 569 -3.67 -15.78 -0.46
C GLN A 569 -4.08 -15.82 1.01
N ARG A 570 -4.63 -16.95 1.52
CA ARG A 570 -4.97 -17.14 2.94
C ARG A 570 -3.76 -16.92 3.84
N GLU A 571 -2.63 -17.54 3.52
CA GLU A 571 -1.38 -17.38 4.26
C GLU A 571 -0.85 -15.96 4.18
N GLY A 572 -0.91 -15.33 3.00
CA GLY A 572 -0.47 -13.95 2.78
C GLY A 572 -1.30 -12.88 3.50
N ARG A 573 -2.47 -13.24 4.08
CA ARG A 573 -3.24 -12.33 4.96
C ARG A 573 -2.66 -12.24 6.35
N VAL A 574 -2.05 -13.31 6.81
CA VAL A 574 -1.39 -13.40 8.13
C VAL A 574 0.10 -13.14 7.99
N ASP A 575 0.75 -13.76 7.01
CA ASP A 575 2.17 -13.63 6.72
C ASP A 575 2.43 -12.42 5.81
N ARG A 576 2.46 -11.25 6.41
CA ARG A 576 2.59 -9.97 5.71
C ARG A 576 3.56 -9.06 6.44
N PHE A 577 4.02 -8.00 5.76
CA PHE A 577 4.80 -6.95 6.38
C PHE A 577 4.15 -6.41 7.66
N GLY A 578 4.94 -6.22 8.71
CA GLY A 578 4.47 -5.75 10.02
C GLY A 578 3.92 -6.84 10.94
N GLN A 579 4.01 -8.11 10.53
CA GLN A 579 3.67 -9.25 11.37
C GLN A 579 4.70 -9.41 12.51
N GLU A 580 4.24 -9.37 13.75
CA GLU A 580 5.12 -9.57 14.90
C GLU A 580 5.50 -11.04 15.11
N GLY A 581 4.64 -11.98 14.73
CA GLY A 581 4.86 -13.42 14.85
C GLY A 581 5.13 -13.89 16.28
N VAL A 582 5.38 -15.19 16.43
CA VAL A 582 5.91 -15.76 17.67
C VAL A 582 7.43 -15.88 17.51
N ILE A 583 8.20 -15.43 18.49
CA ILE A 583 9.65 -15.56 18.45
C ILE A 583 10.03 -17.03 18.77
N ARG A 584 10.57 -17.73 17.78
CA ARG A 584 11.13 -19.08 17.91
C ARG A 584 12.55 -19.09 17.36
N ASP A 585 13.48 -19.67 18.09
CA ASP A 585 14.90 -19.72 17.71
C ASP A 585 15.47 -18.34 17.32
N GLY A 586 15.04 -17.28 18.01
CA GLY A 586 15.45 -15.89 17.73
C GLY A 586 14.84 -15.29 16.46
N LYS A 587 13.92 -15.98 15.77
CA LYS A 587 13.25 -15.52 14.56
C LYS A 587 11.74 -15.39 14.77
N ARG A 588 11.15 -14.36 14.17
CA ARG A 588 9.70 -14.21 14.07
C ARG A 588 9.16 -15.34 13.20
N THR A 589 8.16 -16.07 13.69
CA THR A 589 7.61 -17.25 13.02
C THR A 589 6.10 -17.16 12.88
N VAL A 590 5.58 -17.50 11.71
CA VAL A 590 4.17 -17.71 11.38
C VAL A 590 3.99 -19.19 11.02
N ARG A 591 2.91 -19.81 11.51
CA ARG A 591 2.60 -21.20 11.20
C ARG A 591 1.46 -21.34 10.22
N ALA A 592 1.63 -22.24 9.23
CA ALA A 592 0.58 -22.71 8.35
C ALA A 592 0.40 -24.22 8.55
N ILE A 593 -0.82 -24.65 8.84
CA ILE A 593 -1.19 -26.06 9.02
C ILE A 593 -2.15 -26.46 7.92
N LEU A 594 -1.81 -27.49 7.15
CA LEU A 594 -2.68 -28.12 6.17
C LEU A 594 -3.24 -29.42 6.74
N MET A 595 -4.55 -29.47 6.98
CA MET A 595 -5.25 -30.66 7.44
C MET A 595 -5.73 -31.48 6.24
N TRP A 596 -5.46 -32.79 6.23
CA TRP A 596 -5.87 -33.67 5.15
C TRP A 596 -6.21 -35.08 5.63
N GLY A 597 -7.20 -35.70 5.02
CA GLY A 597 -7.61 -37.04 5.32
C GLY A 597 -6.74 -38.09 4.64
N ASN A 598 -5.98 -38.89 5.41
CA ASN A 598 -5.08 -39.90 4.85
C ASN A 598 -5.79 -41.04 4.13
N ASN A 599 -7.04 -41.32 4.49
CA ASN A 599 -7.90 -42.30 3.84
C ASN A 599 -9.07 -41.64 3.06
N ASN A 600 -9.02 -40.31 2.85
CA ASN A 600 -9.94 -39.59 2.01
C ASN A 600 -9.36 -39.42 0.58
N PRO A 601 -9.93 -40.07 -0.45
CA PRO A 601 -9.40 -40.02 -1.79
C PRO A 601 -9.42 -38.59 -2.40
N VAL A 602 -10.37 -37.76 -1.97
CA VAL A 602 -10.47 -36.37 -2.43
C VAL A 602 -9.30 -35.55 -1.92
N ASP A 603 -9.06 -35.56 -0.59
CA ASP A 603 -7.94 -34.83 0.03
C ASP A 603 -6.58 -35.35 -0.46
N ALA A 604 -6.46 -36.64 -0.67
CA ALA A 604 -5.21 -37.25 -1.13
C ALA A 604 -4.83 -36.75 -2.53
N VAL A 605 -5.80 -36.65 -3.45
CA VAL A 605 -5.57 -36.11 -4.79
C VAL A 605 -5.17 -34.64 -4.73
N VAL A 606 -5.87 -33.82 -3.93
CA VAL A 606 -5.54 -32.41 -3.79
C VAL A 606 -4.13 -32.24 -3.23
N LEU A 607 -3.78 -32.96 -2.16
CA LEU A 607 -2.50 -32.80 -1.50
C LEU A 607 -1.34 -33.23 -2.42
N GLU A 608 -1.47 -34.38 -3.05
CA GLU A 608 -0.38 -35.04 -3.78
C GLU A 608 -0.24 -34.47 -5.19
N VAL A 609 -1.34 -34.38 -5.90
CA VAL A 609 -1.32 -33.98 -7.32
C VAL A 609 -1.24 -32.48 -7.48
N ILE A 610 -1.89 -31.71 -6.60
CA ILE A 610 -1.97 -30.24 -6.74
C ILE A 610 -0.93 -29.56 -5.85
N LEU A 611 -1.03 -29.74 -4.52
CA LEU A 611 -0.23 -28.92 -3.60
C LEU A 611 1.25 -29.29 -3.56
N LYS A 612 1.60 -30.58 -3.53
CA LYS A 612 3.01 -30.98 -3.52
C LYS A 612 3.73 -30.60 -4.80
N LYS A 613 3.05 -30.73 -5.95
CA LYS A 613 3.62 -30.39 -7.23
C LYS A 613 3.73 -28.87 -7.41
N ALA A 614 2.67 -28.12 -7.08
CA ALA A 614 2.74 -26.66 -7.09
C ALA A 614 3.89 -26.15 -6.20
N LYS A 615 4.06 -26.73 -5.01
CA LYS A 615 5.16 -26.39 -4.10
C LYS A 615 6.52 -26.73 -4.71
N LYS A 616 6.69 -27.93 -5.28
CA LYS A 616 7.95 -28.34 -5.95
C LYS A 616 8.30 -27.43 -7.11
N ILE A 617 7.32 -27.12 -7.95
CA ILE A 617 7.49 -26.20 -9.08
C ILE A 617 7.88 -24.81 -8.58
N ARG A 618 7.25 -24.33 -7.52
CA ARG A 618 7.58 -23.04 -6.91
C ARG A 618 9.00 -23.03 -6.32
N GLU A 619 9.41 -24.08 -5.63
CA GLU A 619 10.77 -24.20 -5.05
C GLU A 619 11.84 -24.28 -6.15
N GLU A 620 11.58 -25.01 -7.24
CA GLU A 620 12.53 -25.16 -8.34
C GLU A 620 12.56 -23.95 -9.28
N LEU A 621 11.42 -23.31 -9.51
CA LEU A 621 11.26 -22.28 -10.52
C LEU A 621 11.02 -20.89 -9.92
N GLY A 622 10.61 -20.83 -8.66
CA GLY A 622 10.31 -19.61 -7.96
C GLY A 622 9.07 -18.86 -8.49
N VAL A 623 8.19 -19.49 -9.24
CA VAL A 623 6.96 -18.89 -9.79
C VAL A 623 5.78 -19.79 -9.44
N PRO A 624 4.66 -19.28 -8.90
CA PRO A 624 3.44 -20.06 -8.82
C PRO A 624 2.96 -20.35 -10.26
N VAL A 625 2.82 -21.60 -10.59
CA VAL A 625 2.25 -22.03 -11.88
C VAL A 625 0.86 -22.55 -11.58
N PRO A 626 -0.20 -21.94 -12.12
CA PRO A 626 -1.56 -22.44 -11.96
C PRO A 626 -1.75 -23.78 -12.65
N LEU A 627 -2.87 -24.42 -12.39
CA LEU A 627 -3.23 -25.67 -13.03
C LEU A 627 -3.31 -25.48 -14.55
N PRO A 628 -2.80 -26.44 -15.35
CA PRO A 628 -2.96 -26.38 -16.81
C PRO A 628 -4.44 -26.38 -17.22
N ASP A 629 -4.81 -25.54 -18.17
CA ASP A 629 -6.18 -25.43 -18.71
C ASP A 629 -6.62 -26.61 -19.61
N ASP A 630 -5.84 -27.68 -19.69
CA ASP A 630 -6.18 -28.86 -20.48
C ASP A 630 -7.26 -29.73 -19.81
N ASP A 631 -8.51 -29.34 -20.07
CA ASP A 631 -9.74 -29.73 -19.41
C ASP A 631 -10.01 -31.22 -19.37
N HIS A 632 -9.74 -31.90 -20.46
CA HIS A 632 -10.13 -33.30 -20.62
C HIS A 632 -9.21 -34.24 -19.85
N THR A 633 -7.93 -33.94 -19.82
CA THR A 633 -6.91 -34.81 -19.19
C THR A 633 -7.02 -34.79 -17.68
N LEU A 634 -7.19 -33.59 -17.08
CA LEU A 634 -7.31 -33.43 -15.63
C LEU A 634 -8.63 -34.06 -15.12
N THR A 635 -9.75 -33.76 -15.78
CA THR A 635 -11.07 -34.30 -15.45
C THR A 635 -11.08 -35.82 -15.49
N ASN A 636 -10.55 -36.40 -16.54
CA ASN A 636 -10.49 -37.84 -16.67
C ASN A 636 -9.54 -38.50 -15.65
N ALA A 637 -8.43 -37.85 -15.33
CA ALA A 637 -7.50 -38.34 -14.32
C ALA A 637 -8.15 -38.35 -12.91
N LEU A 638 -8.84 -37.27 -12.56
CA LEU A 638 -9.56 -37.13 -11.30
C LEU A 638 -10.73 -38.11 -11.20
N MET A 639 -11.52 -38.23 -12.27
CA MET A 639 -12.64 -39.17 -12.32
C MET A 639 -12.18 -40.62 -12.10
N GLN A 640 -11.11 -41.01 -12.81
CA GLN A 640 -10.56 -42.36 -12.67
C GLN A 640 -9.92 -42.57 -11.29
N ALA A 641 -9.20 -41.61 -10.78
CA ALA A 641 -8.52 -41.73 -9.49
C ALA A 641 -9.50 -41.81 -8.31
N VAL A 642 -10.54 -40.97 -8.33
CA VAL A 642 -11.47 -40.83 -7.20
C VAL A 642 -12.61 -41.87 -7.23
N LEU A 643 -13.26 -42.10 -8.39
CA LEU A 643 -14.49 -42.87 -8.47
C LEU A 643 -14.27 -44.26 -9.06
N LEU A 644 -13.49 -44.44 -10.13
CA LEU A 644 -13.44 -45.67 -10.90
C LEU A 644 -12.37 -46.67 -10.41
N ARG A 645 -11.28 -46.21 -9.80
CA ARG A 645 -10.21 -47.13 -9.29
C ARG A 645 -10.14 -47.27 -7.77
N ARG A 646 -11.18 -46.87 -7.08
CA ARG A 646 -11.23 -46.89 -5.61
C ARG A 646 -10.90 -48.28 -4.99
N HIS A 647 -11.30 -49.37 -5.62
CA HIS A 647 -11.03 -50.73 -5.11
C HIS A 647 -9.55 -51.11 -5.21
N GLU A 648 -8.88 -50.69 -6.31
CA GLU A 648 -7.43 -50.91 -6.48
C GLU A 648 -6.62 -50.06 -5.48
N ILE A 649 -7.03 -48.81 -5.26
CA ILE A 649 -6.39 -47.91 -4.31
C ILE A 649 -6.55 -48.40 -2.89
N ARG A 650 -7.74 -48.92 -2.54
CA ARG A 650 -8.00 -49.50 -1.22
C ARG A 650 -7.16 -50.74 -0.97
N ALA A 651 -7.12 -51.69 -1.89
CA ALA A 651 -6.33 -52.92 -1.77
C ALA A 651 -4.84 -52.66 -1.56
N ARG A 652 -4.25 -51.70 -2.32
CA ARG A 652 -2.85 -51.29 -2.15
C ARG A 652 -2.57 -50.59 -0.83
N ARG A 653 -3.51 -49.79 -0.34
CA ARG A 653 -3.38 -49.09 0.95
C ARG A 653 -3.42 -50.08 2.12
N GLU A 654 -4.28 -51.11 2.06
CA GLU A 654 -4.33 -52.16 3.06
C GLU A 654 -3.02 -52.97 3.09
N GLU A 655 -2.40 -53.16 1.92
CA GLU A 655 -1.13 -53.86 1.78
C GLU A 655 0.05 -53.00 2.29
N ALA A 656 0.09 -51.74 1.98
CA ALA A 656 1.11 -50.79 2.45
C ALA A 656 0.99 -50.50 3.96
N SER A 657 -0.22 -50.42 4.49
CA SER A 657 -0.47 -50.28 5.94
C SER A 657 0.06 -51.49 6.70
N ARG A 658 -0.06 -52.69 6.15
CA ARG A 658 0.53 -53.91 6.72
C ARG A 658 2.07 -53.93 6.71
N GLN A 659 2.66 -53.22 5.76
CA GLN A 659 4.13 -53.09 5.62
C GLN A 659 4.73 -51.88 6.34
N GLY A 660 3.93 -51.05 7.01
CA GLY A 660 4.40 -49.85 7.72
C GLY A 660 4.96 -48.75 6.81
N VAL A 661 4.71 -48.82 5.52
CA VAL A 661 5.14 -47.85 4.50
C VAL A 661 3.96 -46.92 4.20
N LEU A 662 4.16 -45.62 4.24
CA LEU A 662 3.19 -44.65 3.75
C LEU A 662 3.06 -44.82 2.22
N ALA A 663 2.08 -45.62 1.77
CA ALA A 663 1.76 -45.75 0.34
C ALA A 663 1.00 -44.49 -0.12
N LEU A 664 1.74 -43.49 -0.46
CA LEU A 664 1.24 -42.31 -1.16
C LEU A 664 1.45 -42.42 -2.68
N ASP A 665 1.92 -43.55 -3.18
CA ASP A 665 2.07 -43.74 -4.61
C ASP A 665 0.71 -44.13 -5.21
N PHE A 666 0.07 -43.13 -5.83
CA PHE A 666 -1.01 -43.41 -6.78
C PHE A 666 -0.45 -44.30 -7.89
N PRO A 667 -1.21 -45.35 -8.34
CA PRO A 667 -0.79 -46.14 -9.51
C PRO A 667 -0.49 -45.14 -10.68
N GLU A 668 0.57 -45.43 -11.43
CA GLU A 668 0.93 -44.65 -12.61
C GLU A 668 -0.25 -44.60 -13.58
N VAL A 669 -1.13 -43.60 -13.39
CA VAL A 669 -2.22 -43.30 -14.29
C VAL A 669 -1.59 -42.55 -15.49
N PRO A 670 -1.67 -43.07 -16.70
CA PRO A 670 -1.06 -42.42 -17.87
C PRO A 670 -1.46 -40.92 -18.01
N GLN A 671 -2.69 -40.61 -17.56
CA GLN A 671 -3.24 -39.25 -17.58
C GLN A 671 -2.57 -38.34 -16.54
N ILE A 672 -2.21 -38.84 -15.37
CA ILE A 672 -1.44 -38.09 -14.36
C ILE A 672 -0.04 -37.82 -14.88
N LYS A 673 0.60 -38.77 -15.60
CA LYS A 673 1.88 -38.54 -16.24
C LYS A 673 1.80 -37.49 -17.37
N ALA A 674 0.73 -37.50 -18.17
CA ALA A 674 0.53 -36.50 -19.20
C ALA A 674 0.36 -35.08 -18.62
N MET A 675 -0.38 -34.99 -17.50
CA MET A 675 -0.52 -33.74 -16.75
C MET A 675 0.82 -33.30 -16.14
N ASP A 676 1.64 -34.22 -15.63
CA ASP A 676 2.98 -33.91 -15.12
C ASP A 676 3.87 -33.35 -16.22
N ILE A 677 3.83 -33.91 -17.40
CA ILE A 677 4.60 -33.42 -18.55
C ILE A 677 4.14 -32.04 -18.97
N ALA A 678 2.83 -31.81 -19.08
CA ALA A 678 2.27 -30.50 -19.41
C ALA A 678 2.62 -29.43 -18.33
N TRP A 679 2.62 -29.81 -17.07
CA TRP A 679 2.96 -28.90 -15.97
C TRP A 679 4.47 -28.60 -15.91
N VAL A 680 5.33 -29.60 -16.12
CA VAL A 680 6.78 -29.39 -16.23
C VAL A 680 7.10 -28.52 -17.46
N ASP A 681 6.43 -28.71 -18.57
CA ASP A 681 6.63 -27.90 -19.78
C ASP A 681 6.18 -26.43 -19.55
N ALA A 682 5.02 -26.23 -18.91
CA ALA A 682 4.56 -24.90 -18.49
C ALA A 682 5.55 -24.24 -17.52
N ALA A 683 6.09 -25.00 -16.58
CA ALA A 683 7.07 -24.58 -15.63
C ALA A 683 8.41 -24.20 -16.27
N GLU A 684 8.93 -25.00 -17.20
CA GLU A 684 10.15 -24.67 -17.97
C GLU A 684 9.95 -23.41 -18.82
N LYS A 685 8.77 -23.24 -19.42
CA LYS A 685 8.40 -22.03 -20.16
C LYS A 685 8.39 -20.81 -19.24
N ALA A 686 7.77 -20.92 -18.06
CA ALA A 686 7.76 -19.86 -17.05
C ALA A 686 9.18 -19.50 -16.60
N LYS A 687 10.06 -20.49 -16.38
CA LYS A 687 11.48 -20.27 -16.03
C LYS A 687 12.25 -19.53 -17.12
N LYS A 688 12.09 -19.95 -18.38
CA LYS A 688 12.70 -19.26 -19.53
C LYS A 688 12.22 -17.80 -19.62
N ASN A 689 11.00 -17.55 -19.30
CA ASN A 689 10.44 -16.20 -19.31
C ASN A 689 10.98 -15.34 -18.15
N ARG A 690 11.14 -15.91 -16.96
CA ARG A 690 11.61 -15.20 -15.75
C ARG A 690 13.10 -14.80 -15.79
N THR A 691 14.00 -15.71 -16.23
CA THR A 691 15.45 -15.54 -16.12
C THR A 691 16.00 -14.34 -16.89
N VAL A 692 15.19 -13.70 -17.73
CA VAL A 692 15.66 -12.64 -18.63
C VAL A 692 15.17 -11.25 -18.23
N PHE A 693 14.07 -11.12 -17.42
CA PHE A 693 13.34 -9.87 -17.38
C PHE A 693 13.49 -9.01 -16.13
N ALA A 694 13.57 -9.60 -14.95
CA ALA A 694 13.29 -8.85 -13.74
C ALA A 694 14.50 -8.35 -12.95
N GLN A 695 15.68 -8.95 -13.12
CA GLN A 695 16.77 -8.74 -12.12
C GLN A 695 17.97 -7.93 -12.62
N ASN A 696 18.07 -7.56 -13.89
CA ASN A 696 19.36 -7.08 -14.43
C ASN A 696 19.60 -5.57 -14.36
N LYS A 697 18.64 -4.73 -13.98
CA LYS A 697 18.83 -3.26 -14.10
C LYS A 697 18.74 -2.43 -12.81
N LEU A 698 18.07 -2.86 -11.78
CA LEU A 698 18.01 -2.08 -10.53
C LEU A 698 18.53 -2.91 -9.35
N ARG A 699 19.80 -2.70 -9.02
CA ARG A 699 20.43 -3.28 -7.84
C ARG A 699 20.22 -2.38 -6.62
N PRO A 700 20.26 -2.92 -5.40
CA PRO A 700 20.20 -2.12 -4.17
C PRO A 700 21.13 -0.90 -4.19
N ALA A 701 22.35 -1.07 -4.67
CA ALA A 701 23.35 0.00 -4.81
C ALA A 701 22.91 1.20 -5.66
N GLY A 702 21.93 1.04 -6.56
CA GLY A 702 21.42 2.15 -7.38
C GLY A 702 20.25 2.90 -6.73
N VAL A 703 19.65 2.34 -5.66
CA VAL A 703 18.47 2.89 -5.00
C VAL A 703 18.82 3.45 -3.61
N LEU A 704 19.68 2.75 -2.87
CA LEU A 704 20.07 3.11 -1.50
C LEU A 704 20.56 4.55 -1.33
N PRO A 705 21.44 5.08 -2.19
CA PRO A 705 21.94 6.46 -2.03
C PRO A 705 20.83 7.51 -2.15
N GLU A 706 19.85 7.29 -3.03
CA GLU A 706 18.71 8.21 -3.18
C GLU A 706 17.76 8.12 -2.00
N TRP A 707 17.59 6.91 -1.47
CA TRP A 707 16.81 6.67 -0.26
C TRP A 707 17.41 7.36 0.97
N GLU A 708 18.72 7.20 1.19
CA GLU A 708 19.45 7.83 2.31
C GLU A 708 19.39 9.36 2.24
N LYS A 709 19.61 9.94 1.08
CA LYS A 709 19.48 11.39 0.87
C LYS A 709 18.07 11.89 1.20
N MET A 710 17.07 11.15 0.78
CA MET A 710 15.69 11.52 1.03
C MET A 710 15.33 11.41 2.50
N GLN A 711 15.75 10.35 3.21
CA GLN A 711 15.55 10.22 4.65
C GLN A 711 16.24 11.37 5.40
N ALA A 712 17.44 11.75 5.01
CA ALA A 712 18.14 12.88 5.60
C ALA A 712 17.38 14.20 5.39
N ALA A 713 16.80 14.42 4.19
CA ALA A 713 16.06 15.65 3.89
C ALA A 713 14.69 15.73 4.58
N LEU A 714 14.03 14.61 4.79
CA LEU A 714 12.67 14.56 5.35
C LEU A 714 12.66 14.37 6.87
N GLY A 715 13.73 13.85 7.48
CA GLY A 715 13.77 13.42 8.86
C GLY A 715 13.17 12.03 9.08
N GLN A 716 13.48 11.44 10.23
CA GLN A 716 13.07 10.10 10.63
C GLN A 716 11.87 10.13 11.61
N THR A 717 11.33 8.98 11.94
CA THR A 717 10.26 8.82 12.93
C THR A 717 10.59 9.44 14.29
N ASP A 718 11.86 9.37 14.70
CA ASP A 718 12.32 10.00 15.95
C ASP A 718 12.29 11.53 15.90
N ASP A 719 12.48 12.14 14.74
CA ASP A 719 12.35 13.58 14.56
C ASP A 719 10.88 14.02 14.72
N VAL A 720 9.94 13.23 14.17
CA VAL A 720 8.50 13.47 14.34
C VAL A 720 8.10 13.36 15.82
N ARG A 721 8.59 12.33 16.52
CA ARG A 721 8.32 12.14 17.95
C ARG A 721 8.88 13.31 18.78
N ARG A 722 10.12 13.70 18.53
CA ARG A 722 10.79 14.83 19.21
C ARG A 722 10.03 16.14 18.98
N PHE A 723 9.67 16.42 17.74
CA PHE A 723 8.88 17.60 17.38
C PHE A 723 7.53 17.61 18.07
N ALA A 724 6.75 16.54 17.96
CA ALA A 724 5.43 16.45 18.56
C ALA A 724 5.49 16.62 20.09
N HIS A 725 6.47 15.99 20.75
CA HIS A 725 6.66 16.12 22.20
C HIS A 725 6.95 17.57 22.61
N ARG A 726 7.88 18.25 21.94
CA ARG A 726 8.24 19.64 22.26
C ARG A 726 7.12 20.62 21.93
N ALA A 727 6.50 20.48 20.77
CA ALA A 727 5.40 21.34 20.34
C ALA A 727 4.21 21.24 21.29
N LEU A 728 3.75 20.04 21.60
CA LEU A 728 2.62 19.80 22.50
C LEU A 728 2.92 20.26 23.93
N SER A 729 4.12 19.96 24.44
CA SER A 729 4.53 20.40 25.79
C SER A 729 4.56 21.93 25.91
N ARG A 730 5.09 22.62 24.91
CA ARG A 730 5.12 24.08 24.86
C ARG A 730 3.73 24.70 24.79
N LEU A 731 2.81 24.06 24.03
CA LEU A 731 1.43 24.52 23.89
C LEU A 731 0.51 24.06 25.02
N GLY A 732 1.06 23.47 26.09
CA GLY A 732 0.33 23.05 27.29
C GLY A 732 -0.37 21.69 27.18
N ALA A 733 -0.21 20.97 26.09
CA ALA A 733 -0.80 19.66 25.85
C ALA A 733 0.26 18.55 25.94
N GLY A 734 0.76 18.26 27.12
CA GLY A 734 1.83 17.28 27.32
C GLY A 734 1.47 15.87 26.91
N LEU A 735 2.45 15.12 26.41
CA LEU A 735 2.34 13.71 26.06
C LEU A 735 2.43 12.84 27.32
N GLU A 736 1.38 12.06 27.64
CA GLU A 736 1.39 11.07 28.72
C GLU A 736 1.76 9.70 28.15
N GLU A 737 2.90 9.15 28.55
CA GLU A 737 3.34 7.83 28.11
C GLU A 737 2.51 6.72 28.76
N ARG A 738 2.06 5.75 27.95
CA ARG A 738 1.29 4.56 28.35
C ARG A 738 1.82 3.34 27.60
N GLY A 739 2.92 2.81 28.07
CA GLY A 739 3.62 1.68 27.43
C GLY A 739 4.11 2.03 26.03
N ARG A 740 3.52 1.42 24.97
CA ARG A 740 3.88 1.68 23.56
C ARG A 740 3.05 2.80 22.90
N SER A 741 2.24 3.51 23.68
CA SER A 741 1.37 4.58 23.20
C SER A 741 1.44 5.80 24.08
N TYR A 742 0.94 6.93 23.57
CA TYR A 742 0.87 8.20 24.28
C TYR A 742 -0.58 8.71 24.30
N ARG A 743 -1.00 9.34 25.38
CA ARG A 743 -2.25 10.11 25.47
C ARG A 743 -1.95 11.59 25.30
N VAL A 744 -2.73 12.25 24.46
CA VAL A 744 -2.58 13.66 24.13
C VAL A 744 -3.91 14.37 24.38
N PRO A 745 -4.07 15.13 25.45
CA PRO A 745 -5.24 15.97 25.64
C PRO A 745 -5.15 17.18 24.71
N LEU A 746 -6.11 17.34 23.80
CA LEU A 746 -6.11 18.45 22.84
C LEU A 746 -6.74 19.73 23.38
N LEU A 747 -7.49 19.64 24.48
CA LEU A 747 -8.21 20.79 25.09
C LEU A 747 -7.30 21.97 25.48
N PRO A 748 -6.07 21.75 25.99
CA PRO A 748 -5.17 22.85 26.34
C PRO A 748 -4.58 23.63 25.15
N LEU A 749 -4.67 23.09 23.92
CA LEU A 749 -4.13 23.76 22.73
C LEU A 749 -4.86 25.07 22.43
N PRO A 750 -4.19 26.05 21.80
CA PRO A 750 -4.81 27.27 21.30
C PRO A 750 -6.04 26.99 20.43
N GLU A 751 -7.06 27.86 20.51
CA GLU A 751 -8.36 27.66 19.83
C GLU A 751 -8.22 27.44 18.33
N MET A 752 -7.41 28.26 17.66
CA MET A 752 -7.16 28.14 16.24
C MET A 752 -6.60 26.75 15.84
N LEU A 753 -5.72 26.16 16.64
CA LEU A 753 -5.18 24.82 16.39
C LEU A 753 -6.24 23.74 16.64
N ARG A 754 -7.07 23.93 17.68
CA ARG A 754 -8.16 22.99 17.97
C ARG A 754 -9.22 22.96 16.88
N GLU A 755 -9.56 24.10 16.28
CA GLU A 755 -10.50 24.18 15.16
C GLU A 755 -9.96 23.45 13.94
N ARG A 756 -8.69 23.66 13.56
CA ARG A 756 -8.03 22.93 12.47
C ARG A 756 -7.98 21.42 12.75
N LEU A 757 -7.64 21.01 13.97
CA LEU A 757 -7.64 19.59 14.37
C LEU A 757 -9.05 18.98 14.33
N PHE A 758 -10.06 19.73 14.73
CA PHE A 758 -11.46 19.29 14.70
C PHE A 758 -11.94 19.05 13.26
N ALA A 759 -11.55 19.89 12.31
CA ALA A 759 -11.83 19.70 10.89
C ALA A 759 -11.27 18.36 10.35
N GLU A 760 -10.16 17.89 10.92
CA GLU A 760 -9.53 16.60 10.61
C GLU A 760 -10.01 15.44 11.51
N ASN A 761 -11.16 15.58 12.18
CA ASN A 761 -11.71 14.60 13.12
C ASN A 761 -10.76 14.23 14.28
N LEU A 762 -9.88 15.16 14.68
CA LEU A 762 -8.98 15.03 15.82
C LEU A 762 -9.51 15.89 16.97
N HIS A 763 -10.15 15.27 17.95
CA HIS A 763 -10.74 15.98 19.09
C HIS A 763 -10.64 15.20 20.40
N GLY A 764 -10.81 15.89 21.52
CA GLY A 764 -10.79 15.29 22.87
C GLY A 764 -9.39 14.85 23.30
N THR A 765 -9.24 13.61 23.71
CA THR A 765 -7.96 13.01 24.07
C THR A 765 -7.58 11.94 23.05
N LEU A 766 -6.50 12.17 22.34
CA LEU A 766 -6.01 11.20 21.35
C LEU A 766 -5.13 10.15 22.03
N LYS A 767 -5.24 8.91 21.55
CA LYS A 767 -4.27 7.85 21.81
C LYS A 767 -3.41 7.69 20.55
N ILE A 768 -2.12 7.96 20.65
CA ILE A 768 -1.20 7.95 19.50
C ILE A 768 -0.02 7.02 19.74
N SER A 769 0.63 6.60 18.67
CA SER A 769 1.86 5.83 18.68
C SER A 769 2.79 6.32 17.58
N PHE A 770 4.09 6.34 17.83
CA PHE A 770 5.13 6.66 16.83
C PHE A 770 5.82 5.40 16.28
N THR A 771 5.37 4.20 16.66
CA THR A 771 5.92 2.93 16.17
C THR A 771 4.94 2.21 15.28
N GLN A 772 5.43 1.53 14.24
CA GLN A 772 4.63 0.63 13.40
C GLN A 772 4.97 -0.84 13.72
N PRO A 773 3.94 -1.69 13.91
CA PRO A 773 2.52 -1.35 14.00
C PRO A 773 2.19 -0.53 15.25
N PRO A 774 1.17 0.35 15.20
CA PRO A 774 0.76 1.14 16.35
C PRO A 774 0.20 0.23 17.45
N ALA A 775 0.27 0.67 18.69
CA ALA A 775 -0.41 -0.01 19.78
C ALA A 775 -1.92 -0.04 19.53
N ILE A 776 -2.59 -1.08 20.02
CA ILE A 776 -4.02 -1.30 19.82
C ILE A 776 -4.84 -0.06 20.21
N GLY A 777 -5.71 0.39 19.31
CA GLY A 777 -6.54 1.58 19.49
C GLY A 777 -5.76 2.90 19.47
N ALA A 778 -4.46 2.91 19.15
CA ALA A 778 -3.67 4.10 18.95
C ALA A 778 -3.55 4.46 17.46
N ARG A 779 -3.64 5.74 17.13
CA ARG A 779 -3.35 6.23 15.78
C ARG A 779 -1.84 6.33 15.58
N PHE A 780 -1.34 5.85 14.44
CA PHE A 780 0.06 6.03 14.08
C PHE A 780 0.30 7.48 13.66
N VAL A 781 1.23 8.14 14.34
CA VAL A 781 1.64 9.51 14.01
C VAL A 781 2.95 9.46 13.24
N HIS A 782 2.85 9.77 11.97
CA HIS A 782 3.95 9.89 11.02
C HIS A 782 4.09 11.35 10.57
N ARG A 783 5.06 11.64 9.73
CA ARG A 783 5.34 13.00 9.26
C ARG A 783 4.12 13.67 8.60
N SER A 784 3.40 12.96 7.74
CA SER A 784 2.21 13.49 7.04
C SER A 784 0.92 13.47 7.88
N HIS A 785 0.98 13.05 9.15
CA HIS A 785 -0.21 13.04 10.01
C HIS A 785 -0.72 14.46 10.26
N PRO A 786 -2.03 14.75 10.16
CA PRO A 786 -2.59 16.09 10.33
C PRO A 786 -2.16 16.79 11.61
N LEU A 787 -2.04 16.06 12.72
CA LEU A 787 -1.55 16.61 14.00
C LEU A 787 -0.17 17.27 13.83
N VAL A 788 0.76 16.62 13.13
CA VAL A 788 2.14 17.12 12.94
C VAL A 788 2.12 18.37 12.07
N GLY A 789 1.39 18.32 10.95
CA GLY A 789 1.30 19.45 10.03
C GLY A 789 0.65 20.68 10.65
N ILE A 790 -0.49 20.50 11.33
CA ILE A 790 -1.22 21.61 11.99
C ILE A 790 -0.38 22.25 13.09
N LEU A 791 0.35 21.46 13.88
CA LEU A 791 1.26 22.01 14.89
C LEU A 791 2.42 22.77 14.26
N ALA A 792 3.03 22.23 13.21
CA ALA A 792 4.16 22.85 12.52
C ALA A 792 3.75 24.16 11.84
N ASP A 793 2.66 24.14 11.07
CA ASP A 793 2.14 25.32 10.38
C ASP A 793 1.69 26.39 11.37
N GLY A 794 1.02 26.01 12.47
CA GLY A 794 0.58 26.95 13.49
C GLY A 794 1.73 27.65 14.23
N LEU A 795 2.80 26.90 14.59
CA LEU A 795 3.99 27.49 15.22
C LEU A 795 4.74 28.43 14.25
N LEU A 796 4.86 28.04 12.97
CA LEU A 796 5.49 28.90 11.95
C LEU A 796 4.63 30.14 11.70
N GLU A 797 3.33 30.01 11.51
CA GLU A 797 2.41 31.11 11.27
C GLU A 797 2.48 32.15 12.38
N SER A 798 2.39 31.69 13.64
CA SER A 798 2.47 32.56 14.81
C SER A 798 3.84 33.27 14.88
N SER A 799 4.92 32.57 14.50
CA SER A 799 6.28 33.14 14.56
C SER A 799 6.60 34.09 13.41
N LEU A 800 6.00 33.90 12.23
CA LEU A 800 6.20 34.75 11.06
C LEU A 800 5.29 35.98 11.04
N ASN A 801 4.07 35.88 11.57
CA ASN A 801 3.05 36.93 11.54
C ASN A 801 3.00 37.77 12.82
N THR A 802 4.02 37.71 13.67
CA THR A 802 4.06 38.54 14.89
C THR A 802 4.03 40.02 14.48
N PRO A 803 3.02 40.82 14.89
CA PRO A 803 2.90 42.18 14.47
C PRO A 803 4.10 42.97 15.00
N VAL A 804 4.82 43.64 14.06
CA VAL A 804 5.82 44.63 14.43
C VAL A 804 5.04 45.77 15.08
N VAL A 805 5.12 45.90 16.38
CA VAL A 805 4.55 47.06 17.10
C VAL A 805 5.26 48.29 16.54
N LYS A 806 4.60 49.00 15.62
CA LYS A 806 5.06 50.34 15.20
C LYS A 806 4.96 51.23 16.42
N VAL A 807 6.07 51.50 17.08
CA VAL A 807 6.16 52.62 18.04
C VAL A 807 5.76 53.83 17.29
N GLY A 808 4.63 54.42 17.66
CA GLY A 808 4.14 55.67 17.03
C GLY A 808 5.24 56.73 17.05
N ALA A 809 5.47 57.32 15.87
CA ALA A 809 6.38 58.47 15.73
C ALA A 809 5.83 59.63 16.60
N GLY A 810 6.22 59.70 17.84
CA GLY A 810 5.73 60.76 18.74
C GLY A 810 6.24 60.74 20.18
N GLU A 811 6.90 59.70 20.62
CA GLU A 811 7.52 59.71 21.95
C GLU A 811 9.04 59.81 21.85
N THR A 812 9.54 60.94 22.32
CA THR A 812 10.97 61.22 22.46
C THR A 812 11.64 60.14 23.30
N ALA A 813 12.70 59.56 22.75
CA ALA A 813 13.56 58.59 23.38
C ALA A 813 14.05 59.13 24.75
N VAL A 814 13.62 58.54 25.81
CA VAL A 814 14.33 58.60 27.10
C VAL A 814 15.33 57.45 27.07
N ASP A 815 16.59 57.80 27.18
CA ASP A 815 17.77 56.95 27.25
C ASP A 815 17.73 56.11 28.57
N GLU A 816 16.92 55.10 28.62
CA GLU A 816 17.15 53.99 29.54
C GLU A 816 17.01 52.69 28.72
N PRO A 817 18.05 51.80 28.71
CA PRO A 817 17.89 50.52 28.09
C PRO A 817 16.79 49.72 28.83
N PRO A 818 15.80 49.12 28.13
CA PRO A 818 14.78 48.37 28.80
C PRO A 818 15.47 47.25 29.59
N SER A 819 15.15 47.12 30.88
CA SER A 819 15.63 46.08 31.76
C SER A 819 15.33 44.72 31.13
N ALA A 820 16.34 43.90 31.15
CA ALA A 820 16.37 42.57 30.57
C ALA A 820 15.37 41.62 31.29
N THR A 821 14.10 41.74 30.95
CA THR A 821 13.18 40.64 31.05
C THR A 821 13.10 40.01 29.69
N GLU A 822 13.35 38.71 29.64
CA GLU A 822 13.03 37.90 28.47
C GLU A 822 11.64 38.32 28.02
N ALA A 823 11.55 38.98 26.88
CA ALA A 823 10.27 39.25 26.23
C ALA A 823 9.77 37.92 25.69
N SER A 824 9.35 37.02 26.60
CA SER A 824 8.53 35.90 26.24
C SER A 824 7.23 36.50 25.72
N SER A 825 6.96 36.35 24.44
CA SER A 825 5.63 36.52 23.91
C SER A 825 4.67 35.82 24.85
N SER A 826 3.60 36.49 25.27
CA SER A 826 2.58 35.87 26.12
C SER A 826 1.88 34.71 25.44
N ASP A 827 2.06 34.57 24.12
CA ASP A 827 1.55 33.47 23.29
C ASP A 827 2.61 32.35 23.17
N PRO A 828 2.34 31.14 23.70
CA PRO A 828 3.26 30.02 23.62
C PRO A 828 3.50 29.52 22.20
N ALA A 829 2.63 29.86 21.24
CA ALA A 829 2.79 29.50 19.84
C ALA A 829 3.85 30.33 19.12
N VAL A 830 4.21 31.52 19.62
CA VAL A 830 5.22 32.38 19.02
C VAL A 830 6.64 31.91 19.40
N LEU A 831 7.46 31.58 18.39
CA LEU A 831 8.86 31.22 18.55
C LEU A 831 9.75 32.40 18.15
N GLY A 832 10.76 32.69 18.97
CA GLY A 832 11.79 33.67 18.62
C GLY A 832 12.58 33.21 17.38
N ARG A 833 12.81 34.16 16.45
CA ARG A 833 13.53 33.89 15.21
C ARG A 833 15.01 34.32 15.29
N THR A 834 15.43 34.85 16.43
CA THR A 834 16.81 35.25 16.72
C THR A 834 17.27 34.69 18.06
N GLY A 835 18.55 34.38 18.21
CA GLY A 835 19.08 33.87 19.46
C GLY A 835 20.61 33.86 19.52
N CYS A 836 21.14 33.79 20.74
CA CYS A 836 22.58 33.66 20.97
C CYS A 836 22.83 32.80 22.22
N TRP A 837 23.67 31.79 22.09
CA TRP A 837 24.08 30.89 23.19
C TRP A 837 25.47 30.31 22.97
N ALA A 838 26.12 29.83 24.04
CA ALA A 838 27.40 29.14 23.97
C ALA A 838 27.22 27.63 23.81
N THR A 839 28.02 27.00 22.96
CA THR A 839 28.00 25.56 22.70
C THR A 839 29.39 25.02 22.37
N GLN A 840 29.59 23.74 22.60
CA GLN A 840 30.81 23.03 22.21
C GLN A 840 30.86 22.67 20.71
N ALA A 841 29.77 22.85 19.97
CA ALA A 841 29.69 22.53 18.54
C ALA A 841 30.55 23.47 17.67
N VAL A 842 30.91 24.62 18.16
CA VAL A 842 31.70 25.61 17.42
C VAL A 842 32.97 26.00 18.18
N GLN A 843 34.02 26.25 17.42
CA GLN A 843 35.32 26.71 17.96
C GLN A 843 35.52 28.23 17.85
N ARG A 844 34.69 28.90 17.04
CA ARG A 844 34.70 30.36 16.81
C ARG A 844 33.29 30.89 16.80
N PRO A 845 33.08 32.17 17.09
CA PRO A 845 31.73 32.74 16.94
C PRO A 845 31.22 32.51 15.52
N SER A 846 30.01 31.93 15.45
CA SER A 846 29.43 31.50 14.21
C SER A 846 27.95 31.95 14.14
N ALA A 847 27.55 32.52 12.99
CA ALA A 847 26.16 32.83 12.70
C ALA A 847 25.53 31.68 11.90
N VAL A 848 24.51 31.03 12.47
CA VAL A 848 23.73 30.02 11.76
C VAL A 848 22.43 30.65 11.29
N LEU A 849 22.24 30.66 9.97
CA LEU A 849 21.01 31.14 9.34
C LEU A 849 20.15 29.94 8.95
N LEU A 850 18.97 29.88 9.53
CA LEU A 850 17.93 28.92 9.14
C LEU A 850 17.15 29.50 7.96
N LEU A 851 17.12 28.78 6.84
CA LEU A 851 16.63 29.27 5.56
C LEU A 851 15.48 28.40 5.05
N ARG A 852 14.55 29.03 4.35
CA ARG A 852 13.66 28.35 3.43
C ARG A 852 14.06 28.73 2.00
N LEU A 853 14.52 27.75 1.26
CA LEU A 853 14.85 27.90 -0.16
C LEU A 853 13.59 27.58 -0.96
N ARG A 854 13.24 28.50 -1.86
CA ARG A 854 12.17 28.31 -2.84
C ARG A 854 12.79 28.14 -4.21
N HIS A 855 12.38 27.09 -4.92
CA HIS A 855 12.82 26.81 -6.27
C HIS A 855 11.64 26.64 -7.21
N GLN A 856 11.80 27.04 -8.45
CA GLN A 856 10.88 26.77 -9.53
C GLN A 856 11.41 25.57 -10.31
N LEU A 857 10.69 24.45 -10.27
CA LEU A 857 10.98 23.28 -11.08
C LEU A 857 10.12 23.35 -12.36
N ILE A 858 10.80 23.43 -13.49
CA ILE A 858 10.17 23.48 -14.82
C ILE A 858 10.43 22.13 -15.50
N THR A 859 9.37 21.41 -15.81
CA THR A 859 9.41 20.18 -16.61
C THR A 859 8.72 20.43 -17.93
N GLN A 860 9.25 19.90 -19.03
CA GLN A 860 8.70 20.12 -20.36
C GLN A 860 7.31 19.50 -20.48
N GLY A 861 6.29 20.31 -20.71
CA GLY A 861 4.89 19.88 -20.88
C GLY A 861 4.05 19.87 -19.61
N ALA A 862 4.60 20.32 -18.46
CA ALA A 862 3.84 20.56 -17.24
C ALA A 862 3.98 22.02 -16.79
N ASP A 863 3.03 22.51 -16.01
CA ASP A 863 3.11 23.84 -15.40
C ASP A 863 4.32 23.90 -14.45
N PRO A 864 5.01 25.08 -14.36
CA PRO A 864 6.10 25.23 -13.41
C PRO A 864 5.64 24.94 -11.98
N LEU A 865 6.41 24.14 -11.25
CA LEU A 865 6.08 23.73 -9.87
C LEU A 865 6.91 24.55 -8.88
N LEU A 866 6.27 24.96 -7.79
CA LEU A 866 6.98 25.50 -6.64
C LEU A 866 7.53 24.34 -5.79
N VAL A 867 8.82 24.43 -5.46
CA VAL A 867 9.53 23.45 -4.65
C VAL A 867 10.22 24.17 -3.52
N GLU A 868 10.08 23.67 -2.31
CA GLU A 868 10.65 24.28 -1.11
C GLU A 868 11.49 23.29 -0.34
N GLU A 869 12.56 23.76 0.26
CA GLU A 869 13.37 22.98 1.20
C GLU A 869 13.85 23.84 2.37
N ALA A 870 14.03 23.20 3.53
CA ALA A 870 14.71 23.78 4.68
C ALA A 870 16.22 23.58 4.52
N ALA A 871 16.97 24.63 4.73
CA ALA A 871 18.42 24.59 4.71
C ALA A 871 18.98 25.44 5.84
N ALA A 872 20.23 25.24 6.17
CA ALA A 872 20.97 26.17 7.01
C ALA A 872 22.36 26.44 6.43
N ILE A 873 22.85 27.63 6.64
CA ILE A 873 24.23 27.98 6.41
C ILE A 873 24.88 28.47 7.71
N ALA A 874 26.15 28.22 7.86
CA ALA A 874 26.95 28.80 8.93
C ALA A 874 28.01 29.71 8.39
N LEU A 875 28.12 30.89 8.99
CA LEU A 875 29.13 31.90 8.71
C LEU A 875 30.05 32.00 9.93
N VAL A 876 31.31 31.77 9.77
CA VAL A 876 32.30 31.76 10.87
C VAL A 876 33.15 33.00 10.78
N ALA A 877 33.36 33.66 11.92
CA ALA A 877 34.22 34.79 12.03
C ALA A 877 35.70 34.46 11.77
N THR A 878 36.34 35.14 10.83
CA THR A 878 37.77 35.08 10.50
C THR A 878 38.41 36.42 10.79
N ASP A 879 39.73 36.48 10.81
CA ASP A 879 40.55 37.70 10.99
C ASP A 879 40.17 38.57 12.22
N GLY A 880 39.96 37.92 13.38
CA GLY A 880 39.60 38.65 14.61
C GLY A 880 38.17 39.20 14.62
N GLY A 881 37.28 38.67 13.78
CA GLY A 881 35.86 39.01 13.71
C GLY A 881 35.51 40.03 12.62
N GLN A 882 36.49 40.44 11.78
CA GLN A 882 36.27 41.44 10.73
C GLN A 882 35.63 40.86 9.45
N ARG A 883 35.67 39.54 9.26
CA ARG A 883 35.11 38.88 8.07
C ARG A 883 34.39 37.60 8.43
N MET A 884 33.26 37.35 7.79
CA MET A 884 32.53 36.10 7.95
C MET A 884 32.74 35.25 6.68
N GLU A 885 33.09 33.97 6.88
CA GLU A 885 33.26 33.02 5.77
C GLU A 885 32.23 31.86 5.89
N LEU A 886 31.74 31.42 4.74
CA LEU A 886 30.80 30.30 4.65
C LEU A 886 31.53 29.00 5.05
N VAL A 887 30.93 28.24 5.95
CA VAL A 887 31.41 26.90 6.34
C VAL A 887 30.89 25.87 5.36
N THR A 888 31.83 25.15 4.77
CA THR A 888 31.53 24.09 3.78
C THR A 888 31.59 22.67 4.36
N THR A 889 31.92 22.53 5.65
CA THR A 889 32.05 21.23 6.32
C THR A 889 31.06 21.09 7.47
N GLY A 890 30.41 19.92 7.57
CA GLY A 890 29.38 19.63 8.57
C GLY A 890 27.99 20.15 8.15
N ASP A 891 26.96 19.75 8.90
CA ASP A 891 25.60 20.23 8.71
C ASP A 891 25.28 21.31 9.75
N PRO A 892 25.09 22.59 9.36
CA PRO A 892 24.74 23.67 10.28
C PRO A 892 23.41 23.43 11.03
N LEU A 893 22.49 22.63 10.50
CA LEU A 893 21.26 22.22 11.19
C LEU A 893 21.57 21.40 12.44
N ASP A 894 22.63 20.59 12.42
CA ASP A 894 23.05 19.81 13.59
C ASP A 894 23.68 20.68 14.68
N TRP A 895 24.32 21.81 14.31
CA TRP A 895 24.86 22.73 15.29
C TRP A 895 23.80 23.36 16.17
N LEU A 896 22.58 23.60 15.63
CA LEU A 896 21.44 24.09 16.40
C LEU A 896 20.95 23.04 17.43
N ALA A 897 21.19 21.77 17.17
CA ALA A 897 20.81 20.66 18.03
C ALA A 897 21.79 20.46 19.22
N ALA A 898 22.98 21.00 19.12
CA ALA A 898 23.99 20.85 20.15
C ALA A 898 23.56 21.54 21.45
N PRO A 899 23.78 20.90 22.62
CA PRO A 899 23.34 21.47 23.89
C PRO A 899 24.05 22.79 24.22
N THR A 900 23.37 23.66 24.94
CA THR A 900 23.96 24.86 25.52
C THR A 900 24.94 24.46 26.60
N ALA A 901 26.17 25.01 26.53
CA ALA A 901 27.25 24.65 27.46
C ALA A 901 27.35 25.65 28.63
N GLU A 902 27.12 26.95 28.41
CA GLU A 902 27.27 28.03 29.36
C GLU A 902 26.22 29.12 29.13
N GLU A 903 25.87 29.85 30.20
CA GLU A 903 25.05 31.06 30.11
C GLU A 903 25.84 32.23 29.53
N VAL A 904 25.28 32.87 28.52
CA VAL A 904 25.83 34.10 27.93
C VAL A 904 25.17 35.32 28.52
N ALA A 905 25.91 36.30 28.91
CA ALA A 905 25.37 37.56 29.46
C ALA A 905 24.38 38.22 28.51
N ASP A 906 23.23 38.72 29.01
CA ASP A 906 22.16 39.30 28.20
C ASP A 906 22.64 40.46 27.30
N LYS A 907 23.49 41.34 27.81
CA LYS A 907 24.07 42.43 27.00
C LYS A 907 24.81 41.91 25.81
N LEU A 908 25.61 40.87 25.96
CA LEU A 908 26.34 40.24 24.85
C LEU A 908 25.39 39.56 23.84
N ARG A 909 24.35 38.87 24.35
CA ARG A 909 23.30 38.26 23.50
C ARG A 909 22.65 39.33 22.60
N VAL A 910 22.24 40.47 23.18
CA VAL A 910 21.60 41.57 22.45
C VAL A 910 22.55 42.12 21.37
N GLU A 911 23.78 42.42 21.75
CA GLU A 911 24.79 42.99 20.89
C GLU A 911 25.13 42.08 19.70
N GLN A 912 25.34 40.77 19.97
CA GLN A 912 25.66 39.79 18.93
C GLN A 912 24.49 39.59 17.93
N VAL A 913 23.27 39.55 18.41
CA VAL A 913 22.08 39.44 17.54
C VAL A 913 21.91 40.71 16.74
N ALA A 914 22.05 41.92 17.33
CA ALA A 914 21.92 43.17 16.62
C ALA A 914 22.98 43.32 15.50
N ASN A 915 24.22 42.95 15.80
CA ASN A 915 25.31 42.97 14.80
C ASN A 915 25.02 42.03 13.63
N ALA A 916 24.55 40.80 13.92
CA ALA A 916 24.22 39.83 12.88
C ALA A 916 23.04 40.29 11.99
N LEU A 917 22.02 40.91 12.59
CA LEU A 917 20.88 41.45 11.84
C LEU A 917 21.28 42.65 10.94
N ALA A 918 22.22 43.49 11.39
CA ALA A 918 22.77 44.59 10.59
C ALA A 918 23.57 44.10 9.37
N GLU A 919 24.18 42.93 9.45
CA GLU A 919 24.95 42.33 8.39
C GLU A 919 24.13 41.52 7.36
N LEU A 920 22.82 41.29 7.59
CA LEU A 920 21.99 40.44 6.73
C LEU A 920 22.00 40.88 5.27
N ASP A 921 21.98 42.19 5.00
CA ASP A 921 22.02 42.70 3.64
C ASP A 921 23.39 42.45 2.98
N ASN A 922 24.47 42.48 3.74
CA ASN A 922 25.81 42.17 3.26
C ASN A 922 26.00 40.69 2.94
N TRP A 923 25.19 39.82 3.56
CA TRP A 923 25.20 38.36 3.31
C TRP A 923 24.31 37.94 2.12
N GLN A 924 23.45 38.80 1.59
CA GLN A 924 22.56 38.46 0.47
C GLN A 924 23.28 37.86 -0.75
N PRO A 925 24.49 38.34 -1.18
CA PRO A 925 25.19 37.67 -2.28
C PRO A 925 25.60 36.22 -1.97
N LEU A 926 25.97 35.92 -0.72
CA LEU A 926 26.31 34.56 -0.29
C LEU A 926 25.07 33.63 -0.28
N LEU A 927 23.94 34.17 0.21
CA LEU A 927 22.66 33.44 0.22
C LEU A 927 22.20 33.16 -1.21
N LYS A 928 22.34 34.08 -2.13
CA LYS A 928 22.04 33.91 -3.54
C LYS A 928 22.88 32.80 -4.16
N ASN A 929 24.21 32.84 -3.99
CA ASN A 929 25.10 31.81 -4.51
C ASN A 929 24.77 30.44 -3.97
N PHE A 930 24.51 30.35 -2.67
CA PHE A 930 24.11 29.09 -2.03
C PHE A 930 22.80 28.53 -2.62
N ALA A 931 21.78 29.39 -2.82
CA ALA A 931 20.52 28.97 -3.41
C ALA A 931 20.67 28.50 -4.87
N GLU A 932 21.53 29.18 -5.66
CA GLU A 932 21.81 28.78 -7.04
C GLU A 932 22.61 27.47 -7.11
N GLU A 933 23.61 27.27 -6.24
CA GLU A 933 24.36 26.02 -6.12
C GLU A 933 23.42 24.86 -5.74
N ARG A 934 22.50 25.14 -4.80
CA ARG A 934 21.53 24.12 -4.38
C ARG A 934 20.54 23.78 -5.49
N ALA A 935 20.07 24.78 -6.27
CA ALA A 935 19.22 24.54 -7.44
C ALA A 935 19.93 23.67 -8.49
N ASN A 936 21.23 23.90 -8.74
CA ASN A 936 22.02 23.07 -9.65
C ASN A 936 22.18 21.63 -9.12
N ALA A 937 22.42 21.46 -7.82
CA ALA A 937 22.51 20.14 -7.20
C ALA A 937 21.19 19.37 -7.30
N LEU A 938 20.06 20.04 -7.06
CA LEU A 938 18.72 19.45 -7.24
C LEU A 938 18.48 19.03 -8.69
N LEU A 939 18.86 19.85 -9.66
CA LEU A 939 18.76 19.52 -11.09
C LEU A 939 19.58 18.26 -11.40
N ALA A 940 20.81 18.16 -10.91
CA ALA A 940 21.66 16.99 -11.10
C ALA A 940 21.06 15.73 -10.45
N ASP A 941 20.44 15.84 -9.28
CA ASP A 941 19.73 14.73 -8.63
C ASP A 941 18.53 14.26 -9.47
N HIS A 942 17.73 15.16 -10.02
CA HIS A 942 16.63 14.85 -10.92
C HIS A 942 17.10 14.17 -12.22
N GLU A 943 18.21 14.65 -12.81
CA GLU A 943 18.80 14.07 -14.02
C GLU A 943 19.36 12.68 -13.73
N ARG A 944 20.08 12.49 -12.64
CA ARG A 944 20.68 11.20 -12.26
C ARG A 944 19.63 10.08 -12.09
N VAL A 945 18.50 10.34 -11.44
CA VAL A 945 17.41 9.37 -11.29
C VAL A 945 16.84 8.98 -12.65
N ARG A 946 16.83 9.89 -13.61
CA ARG A 946 16.40 9.63 -14.99
C ARG A 946 17.47 8.91 -15.83
N GLU A 947 18.75 9.26 -15.70
CA GLU A 947 19.85 8.68 -16.47
C GLU A 947 20.25 7.27 -16.04
N ALA A 948 20.07 6.91 -14.80
CA ALA A 948 20.39 5.57 -14.27
C ALA A 948 19.71 4.40 -15.04
N SER A 949 18.95 4.72 -16.11
CA SER A 949 18.23 3.77 -16.95
C SER A 949 18.87 3.40 -18.29
N GLY A 950 19.95 4.06 -18.69
CA GLY A 950 20.59 3.81 -19.99
C GLY A 950 19.74 4.14 -21.22
N VAL A 951 18.62 4.85 -21.06
CA VAL A 951 17.83 5.40 -22.17
C VAL A 951 18.35 6.80 -22.45
N ARG A 952 18.84 7.06 -23.67
CA ARG A 952 19.15 8.43 -24.10
C ARG A 952 17.88 9.25 -23.92
N ALA A 953 18.00 10.35 -23.15
CA ALA A 953 16.90 11.27 -22.92
C ALA A 953 16.26 11.67 -24.26
N THR A 954 15.04 11.23 -24.48
CA THR A 954 14.20 11.78 -25.54
C THR A 954 13.85 13.22 -25.20
N VAL A 955 13.47 14.02 -26.16
CA VAL A 955 13.30 15.49 -26.14
C VAL A 955 12.45 16.04 -24.97
N ARG A 956 11.69 15.22 -24.26
CA ARG A 956 10.88 15.58 -23.07
C ARG A 956 11.68 15.72 -21.75
N GLY A 957 12.97 15.45 -21.73
CA GLY A 957 13.76 15.26 -20.51
C GLY A 957 14.51 16.46 -19.96
N ARG A 958 14.29 17.69 -20.43
CA ARG A 958 14.96 18.85 -19.84
C ARG A 958 14.12 19.43 -18.71
N ALA A 959 14.45 19.03 -17.47
CA ALA A 959 14.04 19.78 -16.30
C ALA A 959 14.97 20.99 -16.13
N ALA A 960 14.43 22.08 -15.62
CA ALA A 960 15.23 23.20 -15.13
C ALA A 960 14.80 23.51 -13.71
N VAL A 961 15.78 23.77 -12.83
CA VAL A 961 15.52 24.21 -11.46
C VAL A 961 16.11 25.61 -11.34
N ARG A 962 15.28 26.55 -10.92
CA ARG A 962 15.70 27.95 -10.73
C ARG A 962 15.46 28.36 -9.28
N ALA A 963 16.46 28.93 -8.63
CA ALA A 963 16.28 29.52 -7.31
C ALA A 963 15.40 30.77 -7.40
N LEU A 964 14.46 30.91 -6.48
CA LEU A 964 13.63 32.09 -6.32
C LEU A 964 14.23 32.98 -5.24
N LEU A 965 14.51 34.23 -5.59
CA LEU A 965 15.20 35.19 -4.76
C LEU A 965 14.28 36.34 -4.36
N PRO A 966 14.52 37.01 -3.22
CA PRO A 966 15.53 36.68 -2.20
C PRO A 966 15.21 35.40 -1.45
N VAL A 967 16.24 34.83 -0.79
CA VAL A 967 16.09 33.65 0.09
C VAL A 967 15.32 34.03 1.36
N ASP A 968 14.41 33.20 1.82
CA ASP A 968 13.65 33.46 3.03
C ASP A 968 14.50 33.10 4.29
N VAL A 969 14.91 34.13 5.05
CA VAL A 969 15.62 33.89 6.31
C VAL A 969 14.62 33.69 7.43
N ILE A 970 14.44 32.43 7.83
CA ILE A 970 13.51 32.04 8.89
C ILE A 970 14.04 32.44 10.25
N GLY A 971 15.33 32.26 10.52
CA GLY A 971 15.95 32.63 11.79
C GLY A 971 17.44 32.86 11.69
N VAL A 972 17.98 33.65 12.65
CA VAL A 972 19.40 33.97 12.78
C VAL A 972 19.86 33.64 14.19
N PHE A 973 20.78 32.68 14.31
CA PHE A 973 21.25 32.19 15.60
C PHE A 973 22.76 32.31 15.71
N ILE A 974 23.24 32.96 16.78
CA ILE A 974 24.65 33.15 17.03
C ILE A 974 25.15 32.10 18.03
N LEU A 975 26.08 31.29 17.60
CA LEU A 975 26.73 30.28 18.40
C LEU A 975 28.11 30.78 18.85
N LEU A 976 28.31 30.83 20.13
CA LEU A 976 29.62 31.20 20.74
C LEU A 976 30.33 29.92 21.17
N PRO A 977 31.66 29.86 21.05
CA PRO A 977 32.41 28.73 21.60
C PRO A 977 32.30 28.70 23.11
N ALA A 978 32.04 27.53 23.68
CA ALA A 978 32.15 27.34 25.12
C ALA A 978 33.62 27.49 25.55
N LEU A 979 33.88 28.35 26.52
CA LEU A 979 35.18 28.47 27.15
C LEU A 979 35.38 27.22 28.00
N GLY A 980 36.04 26.18 27.45
CA GLY A 980 36.35 24.97 28.24
C GLY A 980 37.20 25.34 29.45
N PHE A 981 36.68 25.07 30.63
CA PHE A 981 37.44 25.01 31.87
C PHE A 981 38.02 23.60 32.06
#